data_243e63001ae4d0b56365d4ab1fcbab52
#
_entry.id   243e63001ae4d0b56365d4ab1fcbab52
#
_cell.length_a   1.000
_cell.length_b   1.000
_cell.length_c   1.000
_cell.angle_alpha   90.00
_cell.angle_beta   90.00
_cell.angle_gamma   90.00
#
_symmetry.space_group_name_H-M   'P 1'
#
loop_
_entity.id
_entity.type
_entity.pdbx_description
1 polymer ?
#
loop_
_entity_poly.entity_id
_entity_poly.type
_entity_poly.pdbx_seq_one_letter_code
_entity_poly.pdbx_strand_id
1 'polypeptide(L)'
;MTRPRALVVKCWLRHLSAQCMVGLTVGLLNTSEVWAQPQSVPRSDFWFPNGPVHTVLMTDEAIYFGGEFDYVGPQTVRAAVFDRVSGESSGALPPIGGPVYAVESDGAGGWWLGGQFTQVGGVPAVNLVRLKSDLSVDKAWNAQITGAGVYALVRHEGHLYVGGDCRIGAVQQRNLAALDTEDGTVVPWNPDVARAVHAIVVTNGLAYLGGQFTSAGGSNRAYVAAVDLSTAKATDWNPGADKVVRALAVAGDVVYAGGEFTTIGTKPRRYLAALESSTGVATAWNPNPNGLVRALAVTDTTVFVGGNFTTISVANRNALAAVKRSNAGIQPLDLGIEGATAHPVRSLRLVGNTLYVAGSFSKVQGISHPLVTAVDLATDQVVANMPLGNEYYGASAQAGVWAIGATSAEVLFGGEFYSLGGQARRNLAALSVQTGQVLPWIADASDAVYALAPGADCVYAGGAFTNLNSAPISGLAALDPVSGALLDQFAFTAAYGSSKPVVRCLLPTDTELYVGGLFTAVSNKTARALAAVDLVTAFPLDFAPNVGRSSQSVFALALADTTLFIGGDFTEVGGTTRNRLAAVDAVRGTLLDWNPNPNKEVKALSLVGDRLYAGGAFQSMGSIELHSLAVFGLPSLELLPADATLPKSVTVDALNALDAAVYVGGSFSSIGGEFRLYAAVLGPLMQAYDWDPAPNAQPTAIGVSERLVCLGGAFTLVGNAEPRYAVGRLAVFDRSPVFTGVSLVGGQLEMEATTGDRNVAVLEVSSDLKTWSEASSSDLPGYLWSIDEPIDPGAGSRFYRIRVE
;
A
#
# COMPACT_ATOMS: atom_id res chain seq x y z
N MET A 1 1.27 22.46 8.98
CA MET A 1 1.79 22.61 10.35
C MET A 1 0.62 22.48 11.30
N THR A 2 0.26 21.26 11.63
CA THR A 2 -0.75 20.93 12.65
C THR A 2 -0.07 21.11 14.00
N ARG A 3 -0.55 22.03 14.81
CA ARG A 3 -0.08 22.19 16.20
C ARG A 3 -0.48 20.93 16.97
N PRO A 4 0.43 20.30 17.73
CA PRO A 4 0.05 19.21 18.63
C PRO A 4 -0.98 19.75 19.63
N ARG A 5 -2.12 19.09 19.74
CA ARG A 5 -3.10 19.39 20.81
C ARG A 5 -2.53 18.86 22.12
N ALA A 6 -2.27 19.73 23.04
CA ALA A 6 -1.73 19.40 24.34
C ALA A 6 -2.88 19.06 25.31
N LEU A 7 -2.72 17.95 26.06
CA LEU A 7 -3.50 17.68 27.24
C LEU A 7 -3.00 18.63 28.36
N VAL A 8 -3.90 19.47 28.88
CA VAL A 8 -3.55 20.42 29.93
C VAL A 8 -4.18 19.99 31.24
N VAL A 9 -3.34 19.56 32.16
CA VAL A 9 -3.77 19.26 33.56
C VAL A 9 -3.54 20.53 34.41
N LYS A 10 -4.62 21.06 35.00
CA LYS A 10 -4.55 22.24 35.84
C LYS A 10 -4.61 21.86 37.32
N CYS A 11 -3.51 22.02 38.04
CA CYS A 11 -3.48 21.85 39.50
C CYS A 11 -3.69 23.18 40.19
N TRP A 12 -4.76 23.34 41.02
CA TRP A 12 -5.01 24.52 41.84
C TRP A 12 -4.71 24.21 43.30
N LEU A 13 -3.67 24.82 43.83
CA LEU A 13 -3.44 24.84 45.27
C LEU A 13 -4.03 26.14 45.86
N ARG A 14 -5.12 26.05 46.63
CA ARG A 14 -5.60 27.16 47.48
C ARG A 14 -4.97 27.04 48.83
N HIS A 15 -4.37 28.14 49.33
CA HIS A 15 -3.98 28.26 50.71
C HIS A 15 -5.20 28.16 51.62
N LEU A 16 -5.17 27.23 52.58
CA LEU A 16 -5.99 27.25 53.77
C LEU A 16 -5.10 26.83 54.94
N SER A 17 -5.12 27.70 56.00
CA SER A 17 -4.42 27.59 57.26
C SER A 17 -4.70 26.23 57.99
N ALA A 18 -3.69 25.79 58.72
CA ALA A 18 -3.66 24.59 59.54
C ALA A 18 -4.97 24.06 60.09
N GLN A 19 -5.22 22.79 59.87
CA GLN A 19 -6.32 21.94 60.34
C GLN A 19 -7.50 21.80 59.36
N CYS A 20 -7.27 21.20 58.22
CA CYS A 20 -8.35 20.50 57.50
C CYS A 20 -7.70 19.55 56.48
N MET A 21 -8.26 18.34 56.38
CA MET A 21 -7.88 17.33 55.41
C MET A 21 -7.71 17.96 54.00
N VAL A 22 -6.56 17.67 53.35
CA VAL A 22 -6.32 17.98 51.98
C VAL A 22 -7.26 17.12 51.13
N GLY A 23 -8.43 17.65 50.85
CA GLY A 23 -9.27 17.12 49.82
C GLY A 23 -8.71 17.60 48.52
N LEU A 24 -7.99 16.75 47.79
CA LEU A 24 -7.64 16.96 46.40
C LEU A 24 -8.94 16.92 45.61
N THR A 25 -9.59 18.07 45.44
CA THR A 25 -10.63 18.19 44.43
C THR A 25 -9.88 18.36 43.10
N VAL A 26 -9.49 17.27 42.45
CA VAL A 26 -9.35 17.25 41.02
C VAL A 26 -10.71 17.70 40.52
N GLY A 27 -10.85 18.96 40.14
CA GLY A 27 -12.02 19.43 39.43
C GLY A 27 -12.04 18.68 38.13
N LEU A 28 -12.76 17.62 38.08
CA LEU A 28 -13.24 16.97 36.86
C LEU A 28 -14.09 18.00 36.13
N LEU A 29 -13.44 18.93 35.44
CA LEU A 29 -14.01 19.57 34.30
C LEU A 29 -14.21 18.45 33.28
N ASN A 30 -15.45 17.95 33.18
CA ASN A 30 -15.85 16.90 32.26
C ASN A 30 -14.63 16.11 31.80
N THR A 31 -14.26 15.07 32.52
CA THR A 31 -13.34 14.08 32.02
C THR A 31 -14.07 13.37 30.87
N SER A 32 -14.05 13.95 29.69
CA SER A 32 -13.95 13.13 28.52
C SER A 32 -12.63 12.38 28.75
N GLU A 33 -12.72 11.15 29.17
CA GLU A 33 -11.59 10.22 29.26
C GLU A 33 -10.82 10.40 27.97
N VAL A 34 -9.56 10.82 28.05
CA VAL A 34 -8.73 11.08 26.86
C VAL A 34 -8.18 9.72 26.42
N TRP A 35 -8.99 9.05 25.63
CA TRP A 35 -8.59 7.78 25.01
C TRP A 35 -7.48 8.03 23.97
N ALA A 36 -6.58 7.07 23.86
CA ALA A 36 -5.58 7.09 22.79
C ALA A 36 -6.27 7.15 21.43
N GLN A 37 -6.06 8.25 20.72
CA GLN A 37 -6.57 8.43 19.38
C GLN A 37 -5.51 7.95 18.39
N PRO A 38 -5.86 7.11 17.39
CA PRO A 38 -4.93 6.80 16.32
C PRO A 38 -4.50 8.06 15.56
N GLN A 39 -3.31 8.03 15.01
CA GLN A 39 -2.88 9.05 14.07
C GLN A 39 -3.76 8.97 12.81
N SER A 40 -4.06 10.11 12.18
CA SER A 40 -4.85 10.12 10.93
C SER A 40 -4.02 9.76 9.69
N VAL A 41 -2.69 9.67 9.83
CA VAL A 41 -1.76 9.31 8.77
C VAL A 41 -1.30 7.87 9.00
N PRO A 42 -1.45 6.96 8.03
CA PRO A 42 -0.95 5.61 8.17
C PRO A 42 0.57 5.56 8.13
N ARG A 43 1.15 4.57 8.76
CA ARG A 43 2.58 4.25 8.69
C ARG A 43 2.95 3.82 7.27
N SER A 44 4.00 4.39 6.72
CA SER A 44 4.51 4.11 5.37
C SER A 44 5.50 2.94 5.30
N ASP A 45 6.02 2.48 6.44
CA ASP A 45 6.97 1.37 6.55
C ASP A 45 6.29 -0.01 6.52
N PHE A 46 4.96 -0.07 6.65
CA PHE A 46 4.22 -1.32 6.53
C PHE A 46 3.99 -1.70 5.07
N TRP A 47 4.23 -2.98 4.78
CA TRP A 47 3.91 -3.58 3.51
C TRP A 47 2.40 -3.83 3.39
N PHE A 48 1.90 -3.97 2.19
CA PHE A 48 0.47 -4.15 1.94
C PHE A 48 0.19 -5.15 0.80
N PRO A 49 -0.98 -5.82 0.83
CA PRO A 49 -1.37 -6.77 -0.21
C PRO A 49 -1.91 -6.06 -1.46
N ASN A 50 -1.85 -6.78 -2.59
CA ASN A 50 -2.40 -6.31 -3.86
C ASN A 50 -3.90 -6.58 -4.04
N GLY A 51 -4.56 -7.25 -3.13
CA GLY A 51 -5.99 -7.55 -3.17
C GLY A 51 -6.74 -7.23 -1.89
N PRO A 52 -8.08 -7.34 -1.86
CA PRO A 52 -8.90 -7.03 -0.70
C PRO A 52 -8.49 -7.82 0.53
N VAL A 53 -8.47 -7.15 1.68
CA VAL A 53 -8.28 -7.77 3.00
C VAL A 53 -9.64 -7.91 3.66
N HIS A 54 -10.00 -9.12 4.05
CA HIS A 54 -11.28 -9.45 4.66
C HIS A 54 -11.19 -9.64 6.17
N THR A 55 -10.01 -9.96 6.68
CA THR A 55 -9.77 -10.19 8.11
C THR A 55 -8.38 -9.75 8.52
N VAL A 56 -8.26 -9.24 9.73
CA VAL A 56 -7.00 -8.84 10.36
C VAL A 56 -6.97 -9.38 11.78
N LEU A 57 -5.88 -10.04 12.15
CA LEU A 57 -5.56 -10.46 13.51
C LEU A 57 -4.25 -9.80 13.93
N MET A 58 -4.26 -9.12 15.06
CA MET A 58 -3.07 -8.48 15.63
C MET A 58 -2.61 -9.22 16.88
N THR A 59 -1.31 -9.45 16.96
CA THR A 59 -0.60 -9.87 18.15
C THR A 59 0.49 -8.84 18.48
N ASP A 60 1.21 -9.02 19.58
CA ASP A 60 2.30 -8.11 19.95
C ASP A 60 3.47 -8.13 18.95
N GLU A 61 3.65 -9.21 18.21
CA GLU A 61 4.78 -9.42 17.29
C GLU A 61 4.39 -9.35 15.82
N ALA A 62 3.14 -9.69 15.48
CA ALA A 62 2.71 -9.84 14.09
C ALA A 62 1.30 -9.31 13.80
N ILE A 63 1.11 -8.84 12.58
CA ILE A 63 -0.19 -8.57 11.97
C ILE A 63 -0.45 -9.67 10.94
N TYR A 64 -1.37 -10.57 11.23
CA TYR A 64 -1.85 -11.58 10.28
C TYR A 64 -3.05 -11.01 9.54
N PHE A 65 -3.11 -11.22 8.24
CA PHE A 65 -4.26 -10.79 7.45
C PHE A 65 -4.59 -11.80 6.36
N GLY A 66 -5.86 -11.93 6.10
CA GLY A 66 -6.39 -12.83 5.10
C GLY A 66 -7.36 -12.11 4.16
N GLY A 67 -7.44 -12.59 2.92
CA GLY A 67 -8.25 -11.94 1.90
C GLY A 67 -8.18 -12.63 0.55
N GLU A 68 -8.20 -11.81 -0.50
CA GLU A 68 -8.09 -12.23 -1.90
C GLU A 68 -6.90 -11.51 -2.55
N PHE A 69 -5.69 -12.01 -2.34
CA PHE A 69 -4.45 -11.43 -2.88
C PHE A 69 -3.42 -12.51 -3.21
N ASP A 70 -2.45 -12.18 -4.02
CA ASP A 70 -1.32 -13.07 -4.39
C ASP A 70 0.06 -12.45 -4.16
N TYR A 71 0.09 -11.22 -3.65
CA TYR A 71 1.30 -10.46 -3.46
C TYR A 71 1.21 -9.52 -2.25
N VAL A 72 2.31 -9.36 -1.53
CA VAL A 72 2.49 -8.38 -0.44
C VAL A 72 3.82 -7.66 -0.64
N GLY A 73 3.81 -6.33 -0.59
CA GLY A 73 5.00 -5.54 -0.85
C GLY A 73 4.99 -4.15 -0.25
N PRO A 74 6.14 -3.46 -0.32
CA PRO A 74 6.34 -2.13 0.24
C PRO A 74 5.59 -1.04 -0.54
N GLN A 75 5.37 0.09 0.11
CA GLN A 75 4.94 1.32 -0.57
C GLN A 75 6.13 1.95 -1.31
N THR A 76 6.28 1.67 -2.59
CA THR A 76 7.32 2.25 -3.45
C THR A 76 6.68 3.12 -4.54
N VAL A 77 5.98 4.17 -4.13
CA VAL A 77 5.13 4.96 -5.01
C VAL A 77 5.92 5.58 -6.16
N ARG A 78 5.76 5.03 -7.36
CA ARG A 78 6.26 5.47 -8.68
C ARG A 78 7.77 5.38 -8.91
N ALA A 79 8.57 5.10 -7.90
CA ALA A 79 9.98 4.74 -8.07
C ALA A 79 10.45 3.80 -6.95
N ALA A 80 11.42 2.94 -7.26
CA ALA A 80 12.05 2.05 -6.30
C ALA A 80 13.50 1.76 -6.71
N VAL A 81 14.39 1.63 -5.75
CA VAL A 81 15.82 1.35 -5.95
C VAL A 81 16.18 0.02 -5.30
N PHE A 82 16.99 -0.78 -5.99
CA PHE A 82 17.38 -2.12 -5.56
C PHE A 82 18.86 -2.36 -5.77
N ASP A 83 19.48 -3.09 -4.85
CA ASP A 83 20.80 -3.68 -5.05
C ASP A 83 20.74 -4.72 -6.18
N ARG A 84 21.71 -4.66 -7.08
CA ARG A 84 21.70 -5.52 -8.28
C ARG A 84 22.06 -6.97 -8.03
N VAL A 85 22.74 -7.26 -6.94
CA VAL A 85 23.21 -8.60 -6.60
C VAL A 85 22.18 -9.34 -5.76
N SER A 86 21.70 -8.71 -4.70
CA SER A 86 20.71 -9.31 -3.80
C SER A 86 19.28 -9.20 -4.32
N GLY A 87 18.97 -8.17 -5.12
CA GLY A 87 17.60 -7.83 -5.51
C GLY A 87 16.78 -7.19 -4.37
N GLU A 88 17.42 -6.88 -3.24
CA GLU A 88 16.78 -6.23 -2.10
C GLU A 88 16.70 -4.72 -2.30
N SER A 89 15.74 -4.08 -1.65
CA SER A 89 15.60 -2.63 -1.68
C SER A 89 16.81 -1.96 -1.03
N SER A 90 17.45 -1.05 -1.74
CA SER A 90 18.58 -0.27 -1.23
C SER A 90 18.15 0.88 -0.31
N GLY A 91 16.86 1.16 -0.22
CA GLY A 91 16.32 2.22 0.65
C GLY A 91 14.93 2.71 0.23
N ALA A 92 14.29 3.45 1.12
CA ALA A 92 12.99 4.06 0.87
C ALA A 92 13.15 5.38 0.12
N LEU A 93 12.58 5.46 -1.08
CA LEU A 93 12.48 6.72 -1.82
C LEU A 93 11.36 7.60 -1.26
N PRO A 94 11.54 8.94 -1.26
CA PRO A 94 10.47 9.84 -0.90
C PRO A 94 9.29 9.70 -1.87
N PRO A 95 8.03 9.76 -1.40
CA PRO A 95 6.84 9.61 -2.24
C PRO A 95 6.82 10.63 -3.40
N ILE A 96 6.58 10.15 -4.61
CA ILE A 96 6.58 10.98 -5.83
C ILE A 96 5.13 11.29 -6.23
N GLY A 97 4.80 12.58 -6.38
CA GLY A 97 3.45 13.08 -6.63
C GLY A 97 2.87 12.81 -8.02
N GLY A 98 3.60 12.10 -8.91
CA GLY A 98 3.15 11.75 -10.26
C GLY A 98 4.09 10.79 -10.98
N PRO A 99 3.75 10.34 -12.21
CA PRO A 99 4.50 9.33 -12.95
C PRO A 99 5.95 9.73 -13.23
N VAL A 100 6.88 8.77 -13.18
CA VAL A 100 8.29 8.91 -13.54
C VAL A 100 8.52 8.31 -14.93
N TYR A 101 9.02 9.10 -15.86
CA TYR A 101 9.24 8.71 -17.27
C TYR A 101 10.70 8.53 -17.63
N ALA A 102 11.62 9.14 -16.88
CA ALA A 102 13.06 9.08 -17.13
C ALA A 102 13.82 9.00 -15.80
N VAL A 103 14.88 8.22 -15.79
CA VAL A 103 15.79 8.05 -14.64
C VAL A 103 17.21 8.07 -15.15
N GLU A 104 18.08 8.86 -14.51
CA GLU A 104 19.51 8.90 -14.80
C GLU A 104 20.31 9.00 -13.51
N SER A 105 21.46 8.29 -13.44
CA SER A 105 22.37 8.33 -12.30
C SER A 105 23.26 9.57 -12.34
N ASP A 106 23.50 10.20 -11.17
CA ASP A 106 24.45 11.31 -11.06
C ASP A 106 25.91 10.87 -11.04
N GLY A 107 26.16 9.56 -10.97
CA GLY A 107 27.49 8.97 -10.91
C GLY A 107 28.18 9.06 -9.55
N ALA A 108 27.51 9.62 -8.54
CA ALA A 108 27.99 9.78 -7.17
C ALA A 108 27.07 9.07 -6.15
N GLY A 109 26.21 8.17 -6.61
CA GLY A 109 25.23 7.42 -5.81
C GLY A 109 23.85 8.07 -5.75
N GLY A 110 23.66 9.24 -6.35
CA GLY A 110 22.38 9.91 -6.45
C GLY A 110 21.71 9.73 -7.83
N TRP A 111 20.50 10.28 -7.96
CA TRP A 111 19.64 10.06 -9.12
C TRP A 111 18.93 11.33 -9.57
N TRP A 112 18.75 11.50 -10.87
CA TRP A 112 17.76 12.41 -11.42
C TRP A 112 16.53 11.65 -11.86
N LEU A 113 15.35 12.13 -11.45
CA LEU A 113 14.06 11.60 -11.85
C LEU A 113 13.30 12.66 -12.66
N GLY A 114 12.94 12.29 -13.89
CA GLY A 114 12.11 13.11 -14.78
C GLY A 114 10.73 12.49 -14.94
N GLY A 115 9.68 13.32 -15.01
CA GLY A 115 8.34 12.78 -15.08
C GLY A 115 7.24 13.83 -15.23
N GLN A 116 6.07 13.52 -14.71
CA GLN A 116 4.91 14.42 -14.64
C GLN A 116 4.43 14.46 -13.18
N PHE A 117 5.12 15.23 -12.37
CA PHE A 117 4.84 15.37 -10.95
C PHE A 117 5.05 16.82 -10.50
N THR A 118 4.48 17.19 -9.35
CA THR A 118 4.58 18.54 -8.78
C THR A 118 5.32 18.60 -7.47
N GLN A 119 5.56 17.43 -6.85
CA GLN A 119 6.25 17.32 -5.57
C GLN A 119 6.90 15.94 -5.39
N VAL A 120 7.94 15.89 -4.53
CA VAL A 120 8.62 14.67 -4.09
C VAL A 120 8.88 14.78 -2.60
N GLY A 121 8.40 13.82 -1.79
CA GLY A 121 8.54 13.84 -0.33
C GLY A 121 7.99 15.11 0.34
N GLY A 122 6.89 15.67 -0.18
CA GLY A 122 6.34 16.95 0.31
C GLY A 122 7.16 18.20 -0.08
N VAL A 123 8.28 18.03 -0.81
CA VAL A 123 9.07 19.14 -1.35
C VAL A 123 8.54 19.47 -2.75
N PRO A 124 8.20 20.75 -3.05
CA PRO A 124 7.83 21.17 -4.40
C PRO A 124 8.95 20.86 -5.40
N ALA A 125 8.64 20.06 -6.40
CA ALA A 125 9.53 19.68 -7.48
C ALA A 125 8.68 19.38 -8.73
N VAL A 126 8.81 20.24 -9.75
CA VAL A 126 7.96 20.11 -10.94
C VAL A 126 8.73 19.37 -12.03
N ASN A 127 8.25 18.18 -12.37
CA ASN A 127 8.69 17.34 -13.50
C ASN A 127 10.15 16.88 -13.50
N LEU A 128 11.02 17.40 -12.64
CA LEU A 128 12.42 17.01 -12.52
C LEU A 128 12.90 17.21 -11.09
N VAL A 129 13.58 16.23 -10.52
CA VAL A 129 14.17 16.27 -9.18
C VAL A 129 15.52 15.58 -9.18
N ARG A 130 16.46 16.05 -8.33
CA ARG A 130 17.66 15.33 -7.95
C ARG A 130 17.48 14.71 -6.58
N LEU A 131 17.81 13.43 -6.45
CA LEU A 131 17.99 12.71 -5.19
C LEU A 131 19.47 12.55 -4.90
N LYS A 132 19.89 12.77 -3.65
CA LYS A 132 21.25 12.51 -3.18
C LYS A 132 21.50 11.01 -3.02
N SER A 133 22.74 10.65 -2.66
CA SER A 133 23.12 9.25 -2.40
C SER A 133 22.39 8.63 -1.18
N ASP A 134 21.88 9.44 -0.26
CA ASP A 134 21.02 9.01 0.85
C ASP A 134 19.53 8.94 0.45
N LEU A 135 19.22 9.08 -0.82
CA LEU A 135 17.90 9.12 -1.43
C LEU A 135 17.02 10.32 -1.02
N SER A 136 17.54 11.25 -0.23
CA SER A 136 16.82 12.50 0.11
C SER A 136 16.76 13.45 -1.09
N VAL A 137 15.73 14.33 -1.11
CA VAL A 137 15.59 15.35 -2.15
C VAL A 137 16.69 16.41 -1.99
N ASP A 138 17.45 16.67 -3.06
CA ASP A 138 18.39 17.77 -3.12
C ASP A 138 17.66 19.09 -3.34
N LYS A 139 17.40 19.83 -2.24
CA LYS A 139 16.66 21.09 -2.27
C LYS A 139 17.47 22.25 -2.87
N ALA A 140 18.79 22.13 -2.94
CA ALA A 140 19.67 23.14 -3.52
C ALA A 140 19.69 23.09 -5.06
N TRP A 141 19.47 21.91 -5.62
CA TRP A 141 19.43 21.68 -7.06
C TRP A 141 18.03 21.92 -7.62
N ASN A 142 17.85 22.94 -8.48
CA ASN A 142 16.54 23.31 -9.01
C ASN A 142 16.60 23.79 -10.46
N ALA A 143 16.10 22.99 -11.37
CA ALA A 143 16.08 23.26 -12.82
C ALA A 143 14.91 24.16 -13.29
N GLN A 144 13.98 24.55 -12.41
CA GLN A 144 12.82 25.39 -12.72
C GLN A 144 12.05 24.90 -13.97
N ILE A 145 11.53 23.67 -13.91
CA ILE A 145 10.77 23.06 -15.02
C ILE A 145 9.29 23.46 -14.93
N THR A 146 8.68 23.71 -16.08
CA THR A 146 7.22 23.85 -16.24
C THR A 146 6.74 23.08 -17.47
N GLY A 147 5.44 22.80 -17.59
CA GLY A 147 4.86 22.09 -18.72
C GLY A 147 4.38 20.68 -18.44
N ALA A 148 4.18 19.87 -19.48
CA ALA A 148 3.51 18.57 -19.38
C ALA A 148 4.39 17.45 -18.81
N GLY A 149 5.72 17.51 -18.99
CA GLY A 149 6.60 16.50 -18.40
C GLY A 149 7.98 16.37 -19.03
N VAL A 150 8.88 15.73 -18.31
CA VAL A 150 10.23 15.35 -18.73
C VAL A 150 10.21 13.85 -19.12
N TYR A 151 10.64 13.53 -20.35
CA TYR A 151 10.56 12.20 -20.94
C TYR A 151 11.91 11.53 -21.19
N ALA A 152 12.99 12.31 -21.25
CA ALA A 152 14.34 11.80 -21.50
C ALA A 152 15.37 12.57 -20.68
N LEU A 153 16.31 11.84 -20.08
CA LEU A 153 17.46 12.33 -19.34
C LEU A 153 18.71 11.62 -19.82
N VAL A 154 19.79 12.36 -20.04
CA VAL A 154 21.10 11.83 -20.36
C VAL A 154 22.19 12.69 -19.72
N ARG A 155 23.03 12.08 -18.91
CA ARG A 155 24.23 12.73 -18.35
C ARG A 155 25.43 12.58 -19.29
N HIS A 156 26.09 13.69 -19.58
CA HIS A 156 27.33 13.70 -20.38
C HIS A 156 28.22 14.89 -20.00
N GLU A 157 29.46 14.65 -19.67
CA GLU A 157 30.52 15.66 -19.43
C GLU A 157 30.10 16.83 -18.51
N GLY A 158 29.58 16.54 -17.29
CA GLY A 158 29.17 17.58 -16.35
C GLY A 158 27.81 18.23 -16.65
N HIS A 159 27.12 17.80 -17.68
CA HIS A 159 25.81 18.31 -18.04
C HIS A 159 24.73 17.21 -17.99
N LEU A 160 23.52 17.61 -17.61
CA LEU A 160 22.31 16.81 -17.72
C LEU A 160 21.47 17.34 -18.89
N TYR A 161 21.36 16.56 -19.95
CA TYR A 161 20.48 16.86 -21.09
C TYR A 161 19.07 16.40 -20.75
N VAL A 162 18.11 17.36 -20.80
CA VAL A 162 16.71 17.17 -20.40
C VAL A 162 15.81 17.36 -21.58
N GLY A 163 15.06 16.34 -21.96
CA GLY A 163 14.09 16.36 -23.06
C GLY A 163 12.67 16.06 -22.55
N GLY A 164 11.69 16.76 -23.12
CA GLY A 164 10.29 16.57 -22.71
C GLY A 164 9.31 17.38 -23.53
N ASP A 165 8.11 17.55 -23.00
CA ASP A 165 7.12 18.57 -23.41
C ASP A 165 7.05 19.61 -22.28
N CYS A 166 8.07 20.46 -22.24
CA CYS A 166 8.30 21.32 -21.09
C CYS A 166 9.02 22.62 -21.48
N ARG A 167 9.10 23.53 -20.50
CA ARG A 167 9.96 24.70 -20.51
C ARG A 167 10.93 24.58 -19.37
N ILE A 168 12.18 24.94 -19.61
CA ILE A 168 13.29 24.60 -18.75
C ILE A 168 14.05 25.88 -18.36
N GLY A 169 14.28 26.04 -17.07
CA GLY A 169 15.03 27.13 -16.47
C GLY A 169 14.32 28.49 -16.52
N ALA A 170 14.94 29.48 -15.89
CA ALA A 170 14.45 30.87 -15.89
C ALA A 170 14.29 31.46 -17.30
N VAL A 171 15.13 31.02 -18.24
CA VAL A 171 15.09 31.42 -19.66
C VAL A 171 14.02 30.70 -20.48
N GLN A 172 13.29 29.78 -19.91
CA GLN A 172 12.16 29.07 -20.51
C GLN A 172 12.49 28.39 -21.86
N GLN A 173 13.63 27.69 -21.95
CA GLN A 173 13.99 26.90 -23.14
C GLN A 173 12.93 25.83 -23.43
N ARG A 174 12.63 25.60 -24.69
CA ARG A 174 11.53 24.71 -25.12
C ARG A 174 12.06 23.30 -25.34
N ASN A 175 11.46 22.34 -24.62
CA ASN A 175 11.47 20.91 -24.88
C ASN A 175 12.83 20.19 -24.80
N LEU A 176 13.95 20.93 -24.82
CA LEU A 176 15.30 20.42 -24.71
C LEU A 176 16.25 21.48 -24.14
N ALA A 177 17.03 21.13 -23.14
CA ALA A 177 18.10 21.97 -22.59
C ALA A 177 19.22 21.08 -22.02
N ALA A 178 20.39 21.67 -21.86
CA ALA A 178 21.47 21.17 -21.02
C ALA A 178 21.48 21.91 -19.69
N LEU A 179 21.57 21.20 -18.59
CA LEU A 179 21.67 21.71 -17.24
C LEU A 179 23.05 21.39 -16.65
N ASP A 180 23.57 22.28 -15.84
CA ASP A 180 24.72 21.97 -15.02
C ASP A 180 24.37 20.90 -13.98
N THR A 181 25.22 19.89 -13.80
CA THR A 181 24.95 18.79 -12.87
C THR A 181 25.14 19.17 -11.40
N GLU A 182 25.84 20.26 -11.09
CA GLU A 182 26.11 20.70 -9.70
C GLU A 182 24.93 21.49 -9.13
N ASP A 183 24.39 22.46 -9.89
CA ASP A 183 23.40 23.41 -9.39
C ASP A 183 22.04 23.41 -10.14
N GLY A 184 21.96 22.71 -11.29
CA GLY A 184 20.73 22.63 -12.10
C GLY A 184 20.47 23.85 -12.96
N THR A 185 21.42 24.78 -13.09
CA THR A 185 21.27 25.94 -13.96
C THR A 185 21.34 25.58 -15.44
N VAL A 186 20.62 26.34 -16.28
CA VAL A 186 20.62 26.10 -17.73
C VAL A 186 21.95 26.55 -18.33
N VAL A 187 22.62 25.63 -19.01
CA VAL A 187 23.82 25.93 -19.82
C VAL A 187 23.44 26.71 -21.09
N PRO A 188 24.29 27.61 -21.62
CA PRO A 188 24.03 28.34 -22.86
C PRO A 188 24.04 27.48 -24.12
N TRP A 189 23.21 26.43 -24.16
CA TRP A 189 23.00 25.52 -25.29
C TRP A 189 21.50 25.40 -25.53
N ASN A 190 21.02 26.04 -26.59
CA ASN A 190 19.58 26.11 -26.89
C ASN A 190 19.29 25.68 -28.33
N PRO A 191 18.98 24.42 -28.58
CA PRO A 191 18.58 23.94 -29.90
C PRO A 191 17.13 24.27 -30.27
N ASP A 192 16.35 24.92 -29.43
CA ASP A 192 14.98 25.36 -29.63
C ASP A 192 14.10 24.33 -30.36
N VAL A 193 13.79 23.26 -29.73
CA VAL A 193 13.01 22.14 -30.30
C VAL A 193 11.51 22.45 -30.23
N ALA A 194 10.80 22.32 -31.34
CA ALA A 194 9.42 22.81 -31.48
C ALA A 194 8.36 22.06 -30.65
N ARG A 195 8.55 20.74 -30.40
CA ARG A 195 7.64 19.87 -29.66
C ARG A 195 8.41 18.81 -28.85
N ALA A 196 7.69 17.92 -28.19
CA ALA A 196 8.22 16.92 -27.25
C ALA A 196 9.41 16.13 -27.79
N VAL A 197 10.44 16.01 -26.94
CA VAL A 197 11.59 15.12 -27.11
C VAL A 197 11.39 13.88 -26.25
N HIS A 198 11.38 12.71 -26.87
CA HIS A 198 11.16 11.42 -26.21
C HIS A 198 12.43 10.59 -26.00
N ALA A 199 13.44 10.81 -26.82
CA ALA A 199 14.71 10.09 -26.75
C ALA A 199 15.89 11.04 -27.02
N ILE A 200 16.94 10.88 -26.25
CA ILE A 200 18.21 11.58 -26.41
C ILE A 200 19.34 10.56 -26.34
N VAL A 201 20.29 10.64 -27.25
CA VAL A 201 21.57 9.94 -27.13
C VAL A 201 22.68 10.93 -27.41
N VAL A 202 23.62 11.05 -26.50
CA VAL A 202 24.77 11.95 -26.64
C VAL A 202 26.02 11.14 -26.90
N THR A 203 26.69 11.40 -28.02
CA THR A 203 27.94 10.76 -28.39
C THR A 203 28.66 11.54 -29.48
N ASN A 204 29.99 11.46 -29.55
CA ASN A 204 30.83 12.06 -30.59
C ASN A 204 30.56 13.57 -30.83
N GLY A 205 30.30 14.35 -29.77
CA GLY A 205 30.01 15.77 -29.86
C GLY A 205 28.62 16.12 -30.42
N LEU A 206 27.72 15.12 -30.54
CA LEU A 206 26.36 15.26 -31.06
C LEU A 206 25.33 14.77 -30.06
N ALA A 207 24.17 15.46 -30.00
CA ALA A 207 22.94 14.97 -29.41
C ALA A 207 22.00 14.46 -30.52
N TYR A 208 21.78 13.17 -30.58
CA TYR A 208 20.74 12.56 -31.42
C TYR A 208 19.41 12.63 -30.68
N LEU A 209 18.38 13.16 -31.33
CA LEU A 209 17.08 13.43 -30.77
C LEU A 209 15.99 12.64 -31.49
N GLY A 210 15.07 12.05 -30.74
CA GLY A 210 13.83 11.45 -31.25
C GLY A 210 12.62 12.06 -30.55
N GLY A 211 11.52 12.32 -31.28
CA GLY A 211 10.36 12.94 -30.62
C GLY A 211 9.19 13.23 -31.56
N GLN A 212 8.38 14.22 -31.17
CA GLN A 212 7.22 14.71 -31.96
C GLN A 212 7.51 16.01 -32.68
N PHE A 213 8.72 16.48 -32.65
CA PHE A 213 9.11 17.78 -33.19
C PHE A 213 9.16 17.80 -34.71
N THR A 214 9.04 19.01 -35.27
CA THR A 214 9.18 19.27 -36.69
C THR A 214 10.35 20.19 -37.00
N SER A 215 10.96 20.78 -35.95
CA SER A 215 12.20 21.57 -36.08
C SER A 215 13.07 21.41 -34.85
N ALA A 216 14.36 21.47 -35.04
CA ALA A 216 15.40 21.45 -33.99
C ALA A 216 16.67 22.13 -34.48
N GLY A 217 17.42 22.80 -33.62
CA GLY A 217 18.69 23.46 -33.95
C GLY A 217 18.60 24.51 -35.06
N GLY A 218 17.47 25.21 -35.16
CA GLY A 218 17.20 26.24 -36.20
C GLY A 218 16.86 25.69 -37.59
N SER A 219 16.59 24.39 -37.72
CA SER A 219 16.32 23.76 -39.01
C SER A 219 15.07 22.88 -38.97
N ASN A 220 14.40 22.69 -40.12
CA ASN A 220 13.32 21.73 -40.23
C ASN A 220 13.87 20.29 -40.02
N ARG A 221 13.37 19.58 -39.05
CA ARG A 221 13.76 18.20 -38.70
C ARG A 221 12.51 17.45 -38.27
N ALA A 222 12.12 16.46 -39.04
CA ALA A 222 10.89 15.72 -38.82
C ALA A 222 11.15 14.51 -37.92
N TYR A 223 10.77 14.60 -36.64
CA TYR A 223 10.74 13.57 -35.59
C TYR A 223 12.10 13.00 -35.16
N VAL A 224 13.18 13.30 -35.88
CA VAL A 224 14.54 12.85 -35.60
C VAL A 224 15.57 13.90 -36.07
N ALA A 225 16.60 14.14 -35.27
CA ALA A 225 17.64 15.13 -35.56
C ALA A 225 18.97 14.76 -34.92
N ALA A 226 20.07 15.32 -35.44
CA ALA A 226 21.33 15.43 -34.73
C ALA A 226 21.64 16.92 -34.54
N VAL A 227 22.01 17.28 -33.31
CA VAL A 227 22.34 18.65 -32.91
C VAL A 227 23.75 18.64 -32.34
N ASP A 228 24.55 19.61 -32.80
CA ASP A 228 25.94 19.77 -32.34
C ASP A 228 25.97 20.34 -30.92
N LEU A 229 26.77 19.72 -30.03
CA LEU A 229 26.83 20.07 -28.61
C LEU A 229 27.49 21.42 -28.34
N SER A 230 28.37 21.89 -29.25
CA SER A 230 29.07 23.16 -29.09
C SER A 230 28.27 24.34 -29.59
N THR A 231 27.52 24.18 -30.68
CA THR A 231 26.81 25.27 -31.38
C THR A 231 25.30 25.27 -31.17
N ALA A 232 24.72 24.23 -30.66
CA ALA A 232 23.28 23.98 -30.56
C ALA A 232 22.56 23.98 -31.92
N LYS A 233 23.28 23.86 -33.06
CA LYS A 233 22.73 23.85 -34.40
C LYS A 233 22.48 22.41 -34.88
N ALA A 234 21.43 22.24 -35.68
CA ALA A 234 21.23 21.00 -36.38
C ALA A 234 22.36 20.73 -37.37
N THR A 235 22.87 19.53 -37.38
CA THR A 235 23.84 19.08 -38.39
C THR A 235 23.14 18.79 -39.72
N ASP A 236 23.89 18.45 -40.79
CA ASP A 236 23.33 18.00 -42.05
C ASP A 236 22.64 16.61 -41.98
N TRP A 237 22.84 15.88 -40.90
CA TRP A 237 22.18 14.59 -40.64
C TRP A 237 20.66 14.80 -40.51
N ASN A 238 19.92 14.41 -41.51
CA ASN A 238 18.48 14.61 -41.63
C ASN A 238 17.76 13.41 -42.25
N PRO A 239 17.64 12.30 -41.47
CA PRO A 239 16.96 11.12 -41.97
C PRO A 239 15.47 11.35 -42.25
N GLY A 240 14.82 12.24 -41.50
CA GLY A 240 13.38 12.49 -41.56
C GLY A 240 12.56 11.23 -41.32
N ALA A 241 11.58 11.30 -40.45
CA ALA A 241 10.58 10.24 -40.26
C ALA A 241 9.18 10.75 -40.58
N ASP A 242 8.25 9.85 -40.88
CA ASP A 242 6.85 10.22 -41.16
C ASP A 242 5.99 10.28 -39.85
N LYS A 243 6.49 9.72 -38.77
CA LYS A 243 5.84 9.74 -37.40
C LYS A 243 6.88 9.69 -36.30
N VAL A 244 6.36 9.73 -35.09
CA VAL A 244 7.11 9.83 -33.81
C VAL A 244 8.21 8.79 -33.69
N VAL A 245 9.43 9.25 -33.37
CA VAL A 245 10.56 8.43 -32.92
C VAL A 245 10.56 8.40 -31.40
N ARG A 246 10.49 7.20 -30.82
CA ARG A 246 10.34 6.96 -29.38
C ARG A 246 11.63 6.50 -28.70
N ALA A 247 12.49 5.83 -29.44
CA ALA A 247 13.73 5.27 -28.92
C ALA A 247 14.87 5.47 -29.90
N LEU A 248 16.05 5.74 -29.37
CA LEU A 248 17.30 5.82 -30.09
C LEU A 248 18.37 5.02 -29.38
N ALA A 249 19.27 4.40 -30.14
CA ALA A 249 20.50 3.82 -29.63
C ALA A 249 21.59 4.00 -30.71
N VAL A 250 22.84 4.22 -30.29
CA VAL A 250 23.97 4.41 -31.18
C VAL A 250 25.04 3.37 -30.90
N ALA A 251 25.54 2.74 -31.95
CA ALA A 251 26.65 1.80 -31.81
C ALA A 251 27.53 1.83 -33.07
N GLY A 252 28.79 2.28 -32.92
CA GLY A 252 29.71 2.57 -34.03
C GLY A 252 29.11 3.63 -34.94
N ASP A 253 29.12 3.39 -36.23
CA ASP A 253 28.61 4.31 -37.26
C ASP A 253 27.11 4.16 -37.56
N VAL A 254 26.34 3.56 -36.66
CA VAL A 254 24.92 3.29 -36.87
C VAL A 254 24.06 3.88 -35.74
N VAL A 255 23.03 4.64 -36.12
CA VAL A 255 21.96 5.11 -35.24
C VAL A 255 20.74 4.22 -35.44
N TYR A 256 20.33 3.49 -34.41
CA TYR A 256 19.11 2.70 -34.40
C TYR A 256 17.96 3.59 -33.92
N ALA A 257 16.85 3.58 -34.64
CA ALA A 257 15.65 4.35 -34.33
C ALA A 257 14.44 3.42 -34.22
N GLY A 258 13.69 3.53 -33.12
CA GLY A 258 12.43 2.84 -32.86
C GLY A 258 11.29 3.85 -32.71
N GLY A 259 10.09 3.52 -33.14
CA GLY A 259 8.98 4.46 -33.04
C GLY A 259 7.68 3.99 -33.72
N GLU A 260 6.87 4.98 -34.16
CA GLU A 260 5.58 4.81 -34.82
C GLU A 260 5.66 4.94 -36.36
N PHE A 261 6.83 5.26 -36.86
CA PHE A 261 7.06 5.57 -38.26
C PHE A 261 6.88 4.36 -39.20
N THR A 262 6.57 4.63 -40.46
CA THR A 262 6.52 3.65 -41.52
C THR A 262 7.59 3.95 -42.60
N THR A 263 8.13 5.18 -42.60
CA THR A 263 9.26 5.59 -43.43
C THR A 263 10.23 6.43 -42.61
N ILE A 264 11.52 6.18 -42.82
CA ILE A 264 12.63 6.96 -42.24
C ILE A 264 13.89 6.75 -43.06
N GLY A 265 14.77 7.74 -43.13
CA GLY A 265 16.03 7.65 -43.85
C GLY A 265 15.81 7.41 -45.34
N THR A 266 14.78 8.05 -45.89
CA THR A 266 14.33 7.97 -47.31
C THR A 266 13.84 6.58 -47.76
N LYS A 267 13.67 5.61 -46.84
CA LYS A 267 13.27 4.23 -47.18
C LYS A 267 12.06 3.78 -46.35
N PRO A 268 11.21 2.87 -46.87
CA PRO A 268 10.21 2.18 -46.07
C PRO A 268 10.86 1.37 -44.94
N ARG A 269 10.55 1.73 -43.69
CA ARG A 269 11.01 1.06 -42.47
C ARG A 269 9.91 1.18 -41.46
N ARG A 270 9.31 0.06 -41.09
CA ARG A 270 8.19 0.05 -40.11
C ARG A 270 8.73 -0.09 -38.70
N TYR A 271 8.49 0.89 -37.86
CA TYR A 271 8.71 0.92 -36.42
C TYR A 271 10.17 0.79 -35.97
N LEU A 272 11.10 0.33 -36.81
CA LEU A 272 12.49 0.09 -36.48
C LEU A 272 13.40 0.28 -37.71
N ALA A 273 14.50 1.00 -37.56
CA ALA A 273 15.46 1.26 -38.60
C ALA A 273 16.89 1.35 -38.06
N ALA A 274 17.86 1.06 -38.89
CA ALA A 274 19.27 1.41 -38.68
C ALA A 274 19.64 2.48 -39.74
N LEU A 275 20.23 3.58 -39.27
CA LEU A 275 20.60 4.76 -40.06
C LEU A 275 22.10 4.95 -40.02
N GLU A 276 22.73 5.28 -41.14
CA GLU A 276 24.12 5.70 -41.17
C GLU A 276 24.29 6.99 -40.35
N SER A 277 25.22 7.01 -39.40
CA SER A 277 25.48 8.17 -38.54
C SER A 277 26.05 9.39 -39.32
N SER A 278 26.63 9.17 -40.49
CA SER A 278 27.18 10.22 -41.31
C SER A 278 26.14 10.86 -42.26
N THR A 279 25.22 10.07 -42.82
CA THR A 279 24.31 10.50 -43.88
C THR A 279 22.84 10.54 -43.49
N GLY A 280 22.43 9.81 -42.47
CA GLY A 280 21.05 9.60 -42.10
C GLY A 280 20.27 8.64 -43.01
N VAL A 281 20.90 8.05 -43.98
CA VAL A 281 20.26 7.11 -44.89
C VAL A 281 20.02 5.79 -44.22
N ALA A 282 18.84 5.19 -44.39
CA ALA A 282 18.56 3.88 -43.81
C ALA A 282 19.39 2.80 -44.50
N THR A 283 20.08 1.99 -43.69
CA THR A 283 20.92 0.87 -44.14
C THR A 283 20.06 -0.28 -44.68
N ALA A 284 20.67 -1.39 -45.13
CA ALA A 284 19.95 -2.58 -45.52
C ALA A 284 19.32 -3.35 -44.33
N TRP A 285 19.73 -3.06 -43.11
CA TRP A 285 19.21 -3.69 -41.89
C TRP A 285 17.73 -3.36 -41.67
N ASN A 286 16.85 -4.37 -41.70
CA ASN A 286 15.41 -4.19 -41.70
C ASN A 286 14.71 -5.40 -41.04
N PRO A 287 14.63 -5.48 -39.73
CA PRO A 287 13.96 -6.57 -39.03
C PRO A 287 12.43 -6.47 -39.04
N ASN A 288 11.85 -5.34 -39.45
CA ASN A 288 10.44 -5.14 -39.76
C ASN A 288 9.46 -5.71 -38.70
N PRO A 289 9.41 -5.19 -37.47
CA PRO A 289 8.41 -5.59 -36.48
C PRO A 289 6.99 -5.21 -36.94
N ASN A 290 5.98 -5.95 -36.45
CA ASN A 290 4.57 -5.68 -36.78
C ASN A 290 3.91 -4.62 -35.88
N GLY A 291 4.61 -4.08 -34.92
CA GLY A 291 4.09 -3.10 -33.95
C GLY A 291 5.14 -2.13 -33.45
N LEU A 292 4.67 -1.16 -32.70
CA LEU A 292 5.42 -0.03 -32.15
C LEU A 292 6.65 -0.47 -31.34
N VAL A 293 7.81 0.12 -31.63
CA VAL A 293 9.04 -0.02 -30.85
C VAL A 293 9.20 1.17 -29.89
N ARG A 294 9.39 0.87 -28.62
CA ARG A 294 9.48 1.87 -27.54
C ARG A 294 10.84 1.94 -26.87
N ALA A 295 11.59 0.85 -26.89
CA ALA A 295 12.87 0.77 -26.22
C ALA A 295 13.90 0.03 -27.08
N LEU A 296 15.14 0.48 -26.99
CA LEU A 296 16.29 -0.10 -27.65
C LEU A 296 17.46 -0.18 -26.66
N ALA A 297 18.18 -1.31 -26.69
CA ALA A 297 19.48 -1.44 -26.06
C ALA A 297 20.41 -2.15 -27.03
N VAL A 298 21.69 -1.81 -27.05
CA VAL A 298 22.63 -2.31 -28.06
C VAL A 298 23.91 -2.79 -27.42
N THR A 299 24.36 -3.98 -27.84
CA THR A 299 25.73 -4.48 -27.62
C THR A 299 26.55 -4.41 -28.92
N ASP A 300 27.77 -4.90 -28.92
CA ASP A 300 28.57 -4.95 -30.12
C ASP A 300 27.98 -5.81 -31.24
N THR A 301 27.19 -6.83 -30.88
CA THR A 301 26.64 -7.80 -31.84
C THR A 301 25.13 -7.78 -31.97
N THR A 302 24.40 -7.19 -30.99
CA THR A 302 22.96 -7.37 -30.83
C THR A 302 22.25 -6.05 -30.60
N VAL A 303 21.09 -5.88 -31.22
CA VAL A 303 20.06 -4.86 -30.88
C VAL A 303 18.92 -5.55 -30.15
N PHE A 304 18.70 -5.20 -28.90
CA PHE A 304 17.50 -5.60 -28.15
C PHE A 304 16.38 -4.59 -28.41
N VAL A 305 15.23 -5.10 -28.76
CA VAL A 305 14.07 -4.34 -29.23
C VAL A 305 12.89 -4.62 -28.33
N GLY A 306 12.37 -3.59 -27.67
CA GLY A 306 11.20 -3.66 -26.79
C GLY A 306 10.02 -2.85 -27.33
N GLY A 307 8.78 -3.33 -27.16
CA GLY A 307 7.62 -2.58 -27.63
C GLY A 307 6.30 -3.37 -27.59
N ASN A 308 5.42 -3.05 -28.55
CA ASN A 308 4.05 -3.60 -28.65
C ASN A 308 3.90 -4.61 -29.81
N PHE A 309 4.97 -5.13 -30.35
CA PHE A 309 4.91 -6.07 -31.44
C PHE A 309 4.70 -7.51 -30.95
N THR A 310 4.16 -8.34 -31.81
CA THR A 310 4.01 -9.79 -31.60
C THR A 310 4.87 -10.61 -32.56
N THR A 311 5.33 -9.98 -33.65
CA THR A 311 6.24 -10.60 -34.61
C THR A 311 7.30 -9.59 -35.04
N ILE A 312 8.49 -10.11 -35.35
CA ILE A 312 9.59 -9.35 -35.92
C ILE A 312 10.28 -10.20 -36.97
N SER A 313 10.51 -9.66 -38.18
CA SER A 313 10.84 -10.44 -39.38
C SER A 313 9.74 -11.51 -39.60
N VAL A 314 10.10 -12.77 -39.54
CA VAL A 314 9.18 -13.91 -39.65
C VAL A 314 9.03 -14.69 -38.33
N ALA A 315 9.66 -14.19 -37.25
CA ALA A 315 9.67 -14.87 -35.94
C ALA A 315 8.56 -14.33 -35.05
N ASN A 316 7.85 -15.22 -34.38
CA ASN A 316 6.98 -14.84 -33.26
C ASN A 316 7.87 -14.41 -32.09
N ARG A 317 7.76 -13.15 -31.67
CA ARG A 317 8.45 -12.56 -30.51
C ARG A 317 7.50 -11.55 -29.88
N ASN A 318 7.02 -11.87 -28.71
CA ASN A 318 6.06 -11.00 -28.04
C ASN A 318 6.81 -9.93 -27.23
N ALA A 319 6.69 -8.69 -27.67
CA ALA A 319 7.14 -7.47 -27.02
C ALA A 319 8.66 -7.31 -26.83
N LEU A 320 9.47 -8.37 -26.90
CA LEU A 320 10.93 -8.33 -26.82
C LEU A 320 11.58 -9.22 -27.88
N ALA A 321 12.63 -8.73 -28.51
CA ALA A 321 13.45 -9.49 -29.43
C ALA A 321 14.93 -9.10 -29.37
N ALA A 322 15.80 -10.07 -29.59
CA ALA A 322 17.22 -9.85 -29.81
C ALA A 322 17.53 -10.03 -31.32
N VAL A 323 18.10 -8.99 -31.93
CA VAL A 323 18.33 -8.90 -33.37
C VAL A 323 19.82 -8.72 -33.66
N LYS A 324 20.39 -9.53 -34.54
CA LYS A 324 21.81 -9.41 -34.94
C LYS A 324 22.04 -8.08 -35.65
N ARG A 325 23.08 -7.34 -35.23
CA ARG A 325 23.49 -6.09 -35.89
C ARG A 325 23.97 -6.29 -37.32
N SER A 326 24.60 -7.45 -37.60
CA SER A 326 25.22 -7.72 -38.89
C SER A 326 24.22 -7.90 -40.05
N ASN A 327 23.07 -8.52 -39.77
CA ASN A 327 22.19 -8.97 -40.86
C ASN A 327 20.70 -8.94 -40.52
N ALA A 328 20.27 -8.29 -39.40
CA ALA A 328 18.88 -8.25 -38.95
C ALA A 328 18.27 -9.64 -38.60
N GLY A 329 19.11 -10.70 -38.48
CA GLY A 329 18.64 -12.04 -38.07
C GLY A 329 18.18 -12.05 -36.61
N ILE A 330 17.11 -12.79 -36.34
CA ILE A 330 16.55 -12.92 -34.96
C ILE A 330 17.38 -13.95 -34.20
N GLN A 331 17.74 -13.60 -32.97
CA GLN A 331 18.47 -14.51 -32.06
C GLN A 331 17.49 -15.39 -31.26
N PRO A 332 17.99 -16.48 -30.63
CA PRO A 332 17.17 -17.44 -29.91
C PRO A 332 16.41 -16.86 -28.72
N LEU A 333 16.92 -15.82 -28.05
CA LEU A 333 16.33 -15.22 -26.86
C LEU A 333 14.83 -14.94 -27.03
N ASP A 334 14.00 -15.60 -26.25
CA ASP A 334 12.56 -15.42 -26.19
C ASP A 334 12.08 -15.51 -24.73
N LEU A 335 11.63 -14.41 -24.19
CA LEU A 335 11.15 -14.35 -22.82
C LEU A 335 9.67 -14.70 -22.68
N GLY A 336 8.96 -14.97 -23.77
CA GLY A 336 7.53 -15.29 -23.71
C GLY A 336 6.75 -14.28 -22.87
N ILE A 337 6.94 -12.98 -23.11
CA ILE A 337 6.33 -11.92 -22.32
C ILE A 337 4.83 -11.92 -22.53
N GLU A 338 4.05 -12.00 -21.42
CA GLU A 338 2.61 -11.97 -21.41
C GLU A 338 2.09 -10.79 -20.55
N GLY A 339 0.85 -10.34 -20.78
CA GLY A 339 0.16 -9.33 -19.96
C GLY A 339 -0.54 -8.24 -20.74
N ALA A 340 -0.74 -7.08 -20.13
CA ALA A 340 -1.59 -6.01 -20.64
C ALA A 340 -1.28 -5.61 -22.09
N THR A 341 -2.33 -5.56 -22.88
CA THR A 341 -2.28 -5.39 -24.34
C THR A 341 -1.73 -4.06 -24.83
N ALA A 342 -1.62 -3.05 -23.95
CA ALA A 342 -1.31 -1.70 -24.38
C ALA A 342 0.19 -1.39 -24.50
N HIS A 343 1.07 -1.89 -23.64
CA HIS A 343 2.50 -1.53 -23.69
C HIS A 343 3.39 -2.53 -22.92
N PRO A 344 3.54 -3.76 -23.37
CA PRO A 344 4.19 -4.81 -22.59
C PRO A 344 5.66 -4.50 -22.26
N VAL A 345 6.47 -3.95 -23.19
CA VAL A 345 7.84 -3.50 -22.89
C VAL A 345 8.00 -2.02 -23.23
N ARG A 346 8.39 -1.22 -22.24
CA ARG A 346 8.56 0.24 -22.35
C ARG A 346 9.99 0.72 -22.21
N SER A 347 10.80 0.03 -21.43
CA SER A 347 12.18 0.40 -21.17
C SER A 347 13.09 -0.81 -21.18
N LEU A 348 14.29 -0.62 -21.71
CA LEU A 348 15.40 -1.58 -21.71
C LEU A 348 16.67 -0.88 -21.22
N ARG A 349 17.42 -1.54 -20.34
CA ARG A 349 18.72 -1.05 -19.88
C ARG A 349 19.72 -2.20 -19.81
N LEU A 350 20.85 -2.00 -20.45
CA LEU A 350 21.96 -2.95 -20.42
C LEU A 350 22.99 -2.48 -19.40
N VAL A 351 23.40 -3.37 -18.50
CA VAL A 351 24.48 -3.10 -17.52
C VAL A 351 25.36 -4.32 -17.42
N GLY A 352 26.58 -4.22 -17.93
CA GLY A 352 27.45 -5.39 -18.09
C GLY A 352 26.76 -6.45 -18.97
N ASN A 353 26.61 -7.65 -18.44
CA ASN A 353 25.96 -8.77 -19.13
C ASN A 353 24.49 -8.96 -18.77
N THR A 354 23.86 -8.02 -18.05
CA THR A 354 22.47 -8.09 -17.63
C THR A 354 21.61 -7.13 -18.43
N LEU A 355 20.57 -7.63 -19.08
CA LEU A 355 19.52 -6.83 -19.72
C LEU A 355 18.32 -6.71 -18.78
N TYR A 356 18.08 -5.51 -18.29
CA TYR A 356 16.87 -5.15 -17.54
C TYR A 356 15.74 -4.80 -18.51
N VAL A 357 14.56 -5.37 -18.25
CA VAL A 357 13.34 -5.21 -19.06
C VAL A 357 12.22 -4.72 -18.18
N ALA A 358 11.58 -3.61 -18.53
CA ALA A 358 10.49 -3.04 -17.77
C ALA A 358 9.30 -2.62 -18.65
N GLY A 359 8.10 -2.70 -18.08
CA GLY A 359 6.88 -2.38 -18.82
C GLY A 359 5.61 -2.60 -18.00
N SER A 360 4.56 -3.04 -18.68
CA SER A 360 3.26 -3.40 -18.10
C SER A 360 2.90 -4.88 -18.35
N PHE A 361 3.88 -5.75 -18.36
CA PHE A 361 3.68 -7.20 -18.49
C PHE A 361 3.43 -7.85 -17.12
N SER A 362 2.81 -9.04 -17.10
CA SER A 362 2.50 -9.79 -15.88
C SER A 362 3.31 -11.08 -15.75
N LYS A 363 3.73 -11.67 -16.89
CA LYS A 363 4.47 -12.93 -16.89
C LYS A 363 5.65 -12.90 -17.83
N VAL A 364 6.64 -13.70 -17.47
CA VAL A 364 7.82 -14.01 -18.27
C VAL A 364 8.00 -15.54 -18.25
N GLN A 365 8.08 -16.18 -19.43
CA GLN A 365 8.17 -17.65 -19.58
C GLN A 365 7.04 -18.40 -18.82
N GLY A 366 5.83 -17.80 -18.76
CA GLY A 366 4.68 -18.37 -18.04
C GLY A 366 4.71 -18.20 -16.53
N ILE A 367 5.79 -17.68 -15.95
CA ILE A 367 5.94 -17.42 -14.50
C ILE A 367 5.53 -15.97 -14.22
N SER A 368 4.88 -15.71 -13.09
CA SER A 368 4.52 -14.35 -12.65
C SER A 368 5.77 -13.51 -12.40
N HIS A 369 5.99 -12.51 -13.24
CA HIS A 369 7.05 -11.49 -13.16
C HIS A 369 6.48 -10.13 -13.55
N PRO A 370 5.59 -9.55 -12.74
CA PRO A 370 4.93 -8.31 -13.12
C PRO A 370 5.90 -7.13 -13.13
N LEU A 371 5.77 -6.31 -14.16
CA LEU A 371 6.38 -5.01 -14.42
C LEU A 371 7.88 -5.01 -14.75
N VAL A 372 8.68 -5.86 -14.14
CA VAL A 372 10.14 -5.88 -14.32
C VAL A 372 10.68 -7.29 -14.41
N THR A 373 11.74 -7.46 -15.18
CA THR A 373 12.56 -8.68 -15.21
C THR A 373 13.99 -8.33 -15.62
N ALA A 374 14.93 -9.23 -15.41
CA ALA A 374 16.27 -9.11 -15.94
C ALA A 374 16.75 -10.44 -16.52
N VAL A 375 17.59 -10.37 -17.52
CA VAL A 375 18.16 -11.53 -18.22
C VAL A 375 19.67 -11.45 -18.16
N ASP A 376 20.30 -12.53 -17.76
CA ASP A 376 21.73 -12.74 -17.93
C ASP A 376 21.99 -13.17 -19.39
N LEU A 377 22.67 -12.32 -20.15
CA LEU A 377 22.95 -12.55 -21.58
C LEU A 377 24.03 -13.59 -21.86
N ALA A 378 24.74 -14.10 -20.85
CA ALA A 378 25.65 -15.21 -21.00
C ALA A 378 24.93 -16.55 -20.99
N THR A 379 23.84 -16.62 -20.24
CA THR A 379 23.07 -17.85 -20.03
C THR A 379 21.71 -17.85 -20.71
N ASP A 380 21.25 -16.70 -21.18
CA ASP A 380 19.88 -16.41 -21.65
C ASP A 380 18.79 -16.73 -20.59
N GLN A 381 19.16 -16.74 -19.30
CA GLN A 381 18.24 -17.05 -18.20
C GLN A 381 17.75 -15.80 -17.50
N VAL A 382 16.50 -15.85 -17.01
CA VAL A 382 15.95 -14.83 -16.14
C VAL A 382 16.71 -14.83 -14.81
N VAL A 383 17.10 -13.63 -14.36
CA VAL A 383 17.78 -13.45 -13.07
C VAL A 383 16.77 -13.68 -11.93
N ALA A 384 17.08 -14.62 -11.04
CA ALA A 384 16.14 -15.11 -10.02
C ALA A 384 15.77 -14.05 -8.95
N ASN A 385 16.69 -13.14 -8.63
CA ASN A 385 16.53 -12.16 -7.54
C ASN A 385 15.95 -10.83 -8.02
N MET A 386 15.07 -10.84 -9.01
CA MET A 386 14.42 -9.62 -9.46
C MET A 386 13.24 -9.24 -8.55
N PRO A 387 13.09 -7.94 -8.23
CA PRO A 387 11.98 -7.49 -7.44
C PRO A 387 10.65 -7.74 -8.16
N LEU A 388 9.70 -8.40 -7.49
CA LEU A 388 8.35 -8.56 -8.02
C LEU A 388 7.59 -7.24 -7.91
N GLY A 389 6.85 -6.88 -8.95
CA GLY A 389 5.99 -5.69 -8.97
C GLY A 389 4.52 -6.04 -8.81
N ASN A 390 3.72 -5.02 -8.55
CA ASN A 390 2.27 -5.13 -8.57
C ASN A 390 1.70 -4.30 -9.72
N GLU A 391 1.03 -4.96 -10.66
CA GLU A 391 0.40 -4.33 -11.83
C GLU A 391 -0.72 -3.36 -11.49
N TYR A 392 -1.29 -3.49 -10.31
CA TYR A 392 -2.55 -2.84 -10.01
C TYR A 392 -2.41 -1.75 -8.97
N TYR A 393 -2.87 -0.57 -9.28
CA TYR A 393 -3.60 0.45 -8.53
C TYR A 393 -3.27 1.87 -8.98
N GLY A 394 -3.79 2.24 -10.12
CA GLY A 394 -4.11 3.59 -10.51
C GLY A 394 -5.31 3.52 -11.43
N ALA A 395 -6.21 4.47 -11.39
CA ALA A 395 -7.36 4.57 -12.28
C ALA A 395 -6.99 4.72 -13.77
N SER A 396 -5.70 4.59 -14.12
CA SER A 396 -5.21 4.66 -15.49
C SER A 396 -4.89 3.26 -16.02
N ALA A 397 -5.38 2.97 -17.21
CA ALA A 397 -5.01 1.79 -17.99
C ALA A 397 -3.51 1.78 -18.42
N GLN A 398 -2.66 2.56 -17.77
CA GLN A 398 -1.27 2.80 -18.14
C GLN A 398 -0.25 2.43 -17.03
N ALA A 399 -0.69 1.76 -15.96
CA ALA A 399 0.22 1.29 -14.91
C ALA A 399 1.40 0.50 -15.48
N GLY A 400 2.59 0.70 -14.93
CA GLY A 400 3.79 0.04 -15.39
C GLY A 400 5.08 0.70 -14.94
N VAL A 401 6.19 0.06 -15.20
CA VAL A 401 7.53 0.63 -15.09
C VAL A 401 7.97 1.17 -16.44
N TRP A 402 8.36 2.43 -16.49
CA TRP A 402 8.60 3.15 -17.74
C TRP A 402 10.04 3.59 -17.96
N ALA A 403 10.81 3.67 -16.87
CA ALA A 403 12.19 4.07 -16.88
C ALA A 403 13.07 3.14 -16.06
N ILE A 404 14.29 2.91 -16.49
CA ILE A 404 15.33 2.16 -15.79
C ILE A 404 16.59 3.00 -15.76
N GLY A 405 17.04 3.39 -14.57
CA GLY A 405 18.38 3.90 -14.33
C GLY A 405 19.22 2.82 -13.66
N ALA A 406 20.51 2.75 -13.96
CA ALA A 406 21.37 1.76 -13.33
C ALA A 406 22.82 2.25 -13.18
N THR A 407 23.41 1.86 -12.06
CA THR A 407 24.84 1.98 -11.77
C THR A 407 25.50 0.59 -11.82
N SER A 408 26.75 0.50 -11.40
CA SER A 408 27.41 -0.81 -11.21
C SER A 408 26.81 -1.60 -10.03
N ALA A 409 26.29 -0.91 -9.00
CA ALA A 409 25.76 -1.51 -7.76
C ALA A 409 24.24 -1.57 -7.72
N GLU A 410 23.55 -0.56 -8.23
CA GLU A 410 22.10 -0.39 -8.04
C GLU A 410 21.34 -0.25 -9.35
N VAL A 411 20.06 -0.60 -9.33
CA VAL A 411 19.08 -0.31 -10.37
C VAL A 411 17.89 0.42 -9.78
N LEU A 412 17.47 1.53 -10.39
CA LEU A 412 16.29 2.30 -10.04
C LEU A 412 15.24 2.17 -11.13
N PHE A 413 14.03 1.79 -10.73
CA PHE A 413 12.87 1.71 -11.60
C PHE A 413 11.93 2.88 -11.32
N GLY A 414 11.49 3.56 -12.37
CA GLY A 414 10.52 4.66 -12.31
C GLY A 414 9.32 4.38 -13.19
N GLY A 415 8.12 4.83 -12.78
CA GLY A 415 6.92 4.55 -13.56
C GLY A 415 5.64 5.08 -12.94
N GLU A 416 4.56 4.37 -13.19
CA GLU A 416 3.26 4.55 -12.55
C GLU A 416 2.86 3.23 -11.87
N PHE A 417 3.34 3.02 -10.65
CA PHE A 417 3.08 1.86 -9.82
C PHE A 417 3.05 2.27 -8.34
N TYR A 418 2.50 1.41 -7.49
CA TYR A 418 2.43 1.66 -6.05
C TYR A 418 3.31 0.71 -5.23
N SER A 419 3.72 -0.42 -5.78
CA SER A 419 4.57 -1.37 -5.11
C SER A 419 5.52 -2.08 -6.08
N LEU A 420 6.76 -2.22 -5.67
CA LEU A 420 7.80 -3.01 -6.32
C LEU A 420 8.75 -3.55 -5.24
N GLY A 421 9.16 -4.81 -5.31
CA GLY A 421 10.06 -5.43 -4.34
C GLY A 421 9.39 -6.23 -3.24
N GLY A 422 8.13 -6.64 -3.43
CA GLY A 422 7.41 -7.48 -2.48
C GLY A 422 7.61 -8.98 -2.67
N GLN A 423 6.81 -9.74 -1.94
CA GLN A 423 6.84 -11.20 -1.95
C GLN A 423 5.50 -11.79 -2.36
N ALA A 424 5.53 -12.92 -3.05
CA ALA A 424 4.33 -13.69 -3.33
C ALA A 424 3.75 -14.25 -2.02
N ARG A 425 2.47 -13.99 -1.77
CA ARG A 425 1.69 -14.48 -0.63
C ARG A 425 0.24 -14.65 -1.06
N ARG A 426 -0.24 -15.87 -1.02
CA ARG A 426 -1.54 -16.19 -1.57
C ARG A 426 -2.63 -16.22 -0.49
N ASN A 427 -3.45 -15.19 -0.46
CA ASN A 427 -4.64 -15.03 0.39
C ASN A 427 -4.39 -15.00 1.90
N LEU A 428 -3.15 -15.25 2.36
CA LEU A 428 -2.71 -15.18 3.76
C LEU A 428 -1.30 -14.61 3.85
N ALA A 429 -1.06 -13.74 4.81
CA ALA A 429 0.26 -13.21 5.11
C ALA A 429 0.37 -12.73 6.56
N ALA A 430 1.61 -12.55 7.03
CA ALA A 430 1.93 -11.95 8.30
C ALA A 430 3.00 -10.86 8.11
N LEU A 431 2.83 -9.72 8.78
CA LEU A 431 3.79 -8.62 8.86
C LEU A 431 4.36 -8.53 10.27
N SER A 432 5.63 -8.19 10.39
CA SER A 432 6.22 -7.81 11.67
C SER A 432 5.62 -6.48 12.15
N VAL A 433 5.16 -6.43 13.37
CA VAL A 433 4.71 -5.19 14.04
C VAL A 433 5.85 -4.18 14.16
N GLN A 434 7.09 -4.65 14.33
CA GLN A 434 8.26 -3.81 14.52
C GLN A 434 8.77 -3.19 13.21
N THR A 435 8.88 -4.01 12.15
CA THR A 435 9.52 -3.59 10.90
C THR A 435 8.54 -3.28 9.77
N GLY A 436 7.25 -3.65 9.92
CA GLY A 436 6.24 -3.55 8.87
C GLY A 436 6.45 -4.49 7.68
N GLN A 437 7.52 -5.28 7.69
CA GLN A 437 7.87 -6.17 6.58
C GLN A 437 7.19 -7.53 6.70
N VAL A 438 7.06 -8.22 5.56
CA VAL A 438 6.53 -9.58 5.53
C VAL A 438 7.44 -10.53 6.32
N LEU A 439 6.83 -11.26 7.24
CA LEU A 439 7.50 -12.34 7.96
C LEU A 439 7.74 -13.57 7.04
N PRO A 440 8.74 -14.43 7.35
CA PRO A 440 8.95 -15.68 6.63
C PRO A 440 7.84 -16.72 6.89
N TRP A 441 6.69 -16.27 7.33
CA TRP A 441 5.48 -17.03 7.57
C TRP A 441 4.77 -17.32 6.24
N ILE A 442 4.62 -18.59 5.87
CA ILE A 442 4.04 -19.00 4.59
C ILE A 442 2.84 -19.89 4.84
N ALA A 443 1.67 -19.40 4.44
CA ALA A 443 0.41 -20.12 4.48
C ALA A 443 -0.40 -19.79 3.24
N ASP A 444 -0.28 -20.63 2.20
CA ASP A 444 -0.93 -20.39 0.91
C ASP A 444 -2.33 -21.01 0.88
N ALA A 445 -3.37 -20.18 0.94
CA ALA A 445 -4.74 -20.62 0.78
C ALA A 445 -5.18 -20.57 -0.70
N SER A 446 -5.90 -21.59 -1.17
CA SER A 446 -6.35 -21.69 -2.57
C SER A 446 -7.43 -20.68 -2.96
N ASP A 447 -8.09 -20.05 -1.98
CA ASP A 447 -9.18 -19.08 -2.17
C ASP A 447 -9.27 -18.16 -0.95
N ALA A 448 -10.18 -17.18 -0.97
CA ALA A 448 -10.34 -16.12 0.01
C ALA A 448 -10.39 -16.61 1.47
N VAL A 449 -9.70 -15.90 2.34
CA VAL A 449 -9.73 -16.06 3.80
C VAL A 449 -10.54 -14.92 4.40
N TYR A 450 -11.59 -15.28 5.17
CA TYR A 450 -12.55 -14.33 5.74
C TYR A 450 -12.44 -14.16 7.25
N ALA A 451 -11.81 -15.11 7.94
CA ALA A 451 -11.68 -15.07 9.38
C ALA A 451 -10.28 -15.51 9.84
N LEU A 452 -9.72 -14.80 10.78
CA LEU A 452 -8.53 -15.16 11.54
C LEU A 452 -8.83 -15.02 13.02
N ALA A 453 -8.36 -15.98 13.83
CA ALA A 453 -8.50 -15.92 15.26
C ALA A 453 -7.25 -16.49 15.95
N PRO A 454 -6.84 -15.95 17.13
CA PRO A 454 -5.68 -16.44 17.85
C PRO A 454 -6.05 -17.75 18.60
N GLY A 455 -5.16 -18.73 18.57
CA GLY A 455 -5.15 -19.85 19.51
C GLY A 455 -3.99 -19.70 20.50
N ALA A 456 -3.90 -20.59 21.50
CA ALA A 456 -2.82 -20.57 22.46
C ALA A 456 -1.43 -20.71 21.79
N ASP A 457 -1.31 -21.64 20.84
CA ASP A 457 -0.07 -21.94 20.12
C ASP A 457 -0.30 -21.97 18.60
N CYS A 458 -1.34 -21.31 18.09
CA CYS A 458 -1.67 -21.36 16.68
C CYS A 458 -2.46 -20.12 16.21
N VAL A 459 -2.59 -19.98 14.88
CA VAL A 459 -3.52 -19.06 14.23
C VAL A 459 -4.58 -19.87 13.50
N TYR A 460 -5.85 -19.71 13.88
CA TYR A 460 -6.96 -20.32 13.16
C TYR A 460 -7.31 -19.47 11.93
N ALA A 461 -7.51 -20.12 10.79
CA ALA A 461 -7.90 -19.50 9.54
C ALA A 461 -9.21 -20.10 9.00
N GLY A 462 -10.18 -19.23 8.69
CA GLY A 462 -11.46 -19.58 8.12
C GLY A 462 -11.67 -18.93 6.75
N GLY A 463 -12.25 -19.63 5.77
CA GLY A 463 -12.41 -19.07 4.45
C GLY A 463 -13.21 -19.93 3.47
N ALA A 464 -13.04 -19.65 2.18
CA ALA A 464 -13.60 -20.40 1.06
C ALA A 464 -12.58 -21.36 0.42
N PHE A 465 -11.39 -21.46 0.97
CA PHE A 465 -10.34 -22.31 0.43
C PHE A 465 -10.69 -23.80 0.51
N THR A 466 -10.18 -24.57 -0.43
CA THR A 466 -10.28 -26.04 -0.47
C THR A 466 -8.93 -26.72 -0.31
N ASN A 467 -7.85 -25.95 -0.39
CA ASN A 467 -6.49 -26.38 -0.12
C ASN A 467 -5.77 -25.29 0.66
N LEU A 468 -4.89 -25.70 1.57
CA LEU A 468 -3.98 -24.83 2.30
C LEU A 468 -2.60 -25.47 2.34
N ASN A 469 -1.54 -24.75 1.97
CA ASN A 469 -0.17 -25.28 1.80
C ASN A 469 -0.15 -26.56 0.95
N SER A 470 -0.94 -26.61 -0.12
CA SER A 470 -1.13 -27.77 -0.99
C SER A 470 -1.83 -28.99 -0.34
N ALA A 471 -2.13 -28.95 0.95
CA ALA A 471 -2.93 -29.98 1.61
C ALA A 471 -4.44 -29.76 1.34
N PRO A 472 -5.23 -30.83 1.13
CA PRO A 472 -6.67 -30.75 0.88
C PRO A 472 -7.44 -30.46 2.19
N ILE A 473 -7.39 -29.23 2.65
CA ILE A 473 -8.09 -28.70 3.83
C ILE A 473 -9.14 -27.69 3.37
N SER A 474 -10.38 -27.89 3.79
CA SER A 474 -11.52 -27.13 3.31
C SER A 474 -12.12 -26.23 4.38
N GLY A 475 -12.02 -24.92 4.17
CA GLY A 475 -12.70 -23.88 4.89
C GLY A 475 -12.22 -23.55 6.28
N LEU A 476 -11.49 -24.43 6.99
CA LEU A 476 -11.01 -24.22 8.35
C LEU A 476 -9.65 -24.91 8.57
N ALA A 477 -8.69 -24.19 9.14
CA ALA A 477 -7.34 -24.71 9.45
C ALA A 477 -6.77 -24.09 10.72
N ALA A 478 -5.81 -24.77 11.34
CA ALA A 478 -4.92 -24.22 12.35
C ALA A 478 -3.48 -24.21 11.83
N LEU A 479 -2.79 -23.10 12.02
CA LEU A 479 -1.48 -22.79 11.47
C LEU A 479 -0.49 -22.48 12.58
N ASP A 480 0.72 -22.96 12.44
CA ASP A 480 1.85 -22.58 13.29
C ASP A 480 2.11 -21.07 13.18
N PRO A 481 2.19 -20.33 14.30
CA PRO A 481 2.28 -18.87 14.27
C PRO A 481 3.67 -18.36 13.80
N VAL A 482 4.70 -19.23 13.78
CA VAL A 482 6.07 -18.85 13.40
C VAL A 482 6.36 -19.20 11.93
N SER A 483 5.94 -20.37 11.49
CA SER A 483 6.26 -20.90 10.16
C SER A 483 5.11 -20.80 9.15
N GLY A 484 3.87 -20.75 9.62
CA GLY A 484 2.68 -20.88 8.76
C GLY A 484 2.34 -22.32 8.37
N ALA A 485 3.05 -23.29 8.92
CA ALA A 485 2.80 -24.69 8.63
C ALA A 485 1.43 -25.13 9.15
N LEU A 486 0.79 -26.04 8.43
CA LEU A 486 -0.46 -26.65 8.88
C LEU A 486 -0.19 -27.52 10.13
N LEU A 487 -1.03 -27.37 11.16
CA LEU A 487 -1.00 -28.22 12.34
C LEU A 487 -1.94 -29.41 12.14
N ASP A 488 -1.38 -30.58 11.82
CA ASP A 488 -2.11 -31.80 11.48
C ASP A 488 -3.08 -32.27 12.55
N GLN A 489 -2.78 -32.01 13.82
CA GLN A 489 -3.62 -32.36 14.96
C GLN A 489 -4.97 -31.60 14.94
N PHE A 490 -5.06 -30.49 14.20
CA PHE A 490 -6.24 -29.66 14.01
C PHE A 490 -6.70 -29.65 12.55
N ALA A 491 -6.69 -30.81 11.90
CA ALA A 491 -7.18 -30.97 10.53
C ALA A 491 -8.70 -30.93 10.47
N PHE A 492 -9.27 -29.75 10.62
CA PHE A 492 -10.71 -29.54 10.44
C PHE A 492 -11.07 -29.46 8.96
N THR A 493 -12.29 -29.90 8.63
CA THR A 493 -12.88 -29.71 7.31
C THR A 493 -14.31 -29.23 7.45
N ALA A 494 -14.58 -28.07 6.87
CA ALA A 494 -15.96 -27.64 6.67
C ALA A 494 -16.52 -28.27 5.38
N ALA A 495 -17.83 -28.56 5.32
CA ALA A 495 -18.50 -29.09 4.14
C ALA A 495 -19.83 -28.36 3.89
N TYR A 496 -20.20 -28.22 2.61
CA TYR A 496 -21.46 -27.63 2.20
C TYR A 496 -22.04 -28.40 1.00
N GLY A 497 -22.58 -29.61 1.25
CA GLY A 497 -23.04 -30.52 0.21
C GLY A 497 -21.93 -30.75 -0.84
N SER A 498 -22.25 -30.50 -2.11
CA SER A 498 -21.29 -30.55 -3.23
C SER A 498 -20.63 -29.18 -3.52
N SER A 499 -21.01 -28.13 -2.82
CA SER A 499 -20.50 -26.76 -3.01
C SER A 499 -19.35 -26.47 -2.04
N LYS A 500 -18.60 -25.39 -2.27
CA LYS A 500 -17.57 -24.94 -1.35
C LYS A 500 -18.21 -24.43 -0.05
N PRO A 501 -17.73 -24.86 1.13
CA PRO A 501 -18.08 -24.20 2.39
C PRO A 501 -17.42 -22.82 2.46
N VAL A 502 -17.97 -21.93 3.28
CA VAL A 502 -17.38 -20.64 3.60
C VAL A 502 -17.42 -20.42 5.09
N VAL A 503 -16.29 -20.46 5.75
CA VAL A 503 -16.15 -20.06 7.16
C VAL A 503 -15.94 -18.55 7.21
N ARG A 504 -16.82 -17.82 7.90
CA ARG A 504 -16.85 -16.35 7.91
C ARG A 504 -16.42 -15.74 9.23
N CYS A 505 -16.59 -16.44 10.32
CA CYS A 505 -16.18 -15.97 11.64
C CYS A 505 -15.73 -17.14 12.52
N LEU A 506 -14.76 -16.84 13.35
CA LEU A 506 -14.14 -17.74 14.33
C LEU A 506 -14.09 -17.04 15.68
N LEU A 507 -14.41 -17.75 16.74
CA LEU A 507 -14.34 -17.27 18.09
C LEU A 507 -13.75 -18.36 19.01
N PRO A 508 -12.45 -18.33 19.29
CA PRO A 508 -11.84 -19.26 20.24
C PRO A 508 -12.11 -18.84 21.68
N THR A 509 -12.21 -19.83 22.54
CA THR A 509 -12.12 -19.73 24.00
C THR A 509 -10.93 -20.56 24.47
N ASP A 510 -10.75 -20.73 25.75
CA ASP A 510 -9.67 -21.59 26.30
C ASP A 510 -9.87 -23.08 25.96
N THR A 511 -11.10 -23.51 25.71
CA THR A 511 -11.44 -24.91 25.50
C THR A 511 -12.13 -25.21 24.18
N GLU A 512 -12.75 -24.23 23.53
CA GLU A 512 -13.63 -24.42 22.36
C GLU A 512 -13.35 -23.39 21.28
N LEU A 513 -13.54 -23.80 20.01
CA LEU A 513 -13.58 -22.91 18.85
C LEU A 513 -15.00 -22.89 18.29
N TYR A 514 -15.68 -21.75 18.39
CA TYR A 514 -16.93 -21.52 17.68
C TYR A 514 -16.64 -21.11 16.25
N VAL A 515 -17.34 -21.79 15.31
CA VAL A 515 -17.13 -21.62 13.87
C VAL A 515 -18.48 -21.21 13.24
N GLY A 516 -18.51 -20.03 12.63
CA GLY A 516 -19.71 -19.53 11.93
C GLY A 516 -19.46 -19.34 10.44
N GLY A 517 -20.52 -19.52 9.63
CA GLY A 517 -20.37 -19.38 8.19
C GLY A 517 -21.48 -19.99 7.35
N LEU A 518 -21.17 -20.39 6.12
CA LEU A 518 -22.03 -21.13 5.20
C LEU A 518 -21.48 -22.55 5.04
N PHE A 519 -21.98 -23.47 5.84
CA PHE A 519 -21.61 -24.89 5.82
C PHE A 519 -22.76 -25.74 6.39
N THR A 520 -22.68 -27.04 6.18
CA THR A 520 -23.66 -28.02 6.68
C THR A 520 -23.02 -29.06 7.60
N ALA A 521 -21.71 -29.12 7.64
CA ALA A 521 -20.96 -30.00 8.52
C ALA A 521 -19.57 -29.44 8.82
N VAL A 522 -19.00 -29.84 9.96
CA VAL A 522 -17.59 -29.64 10.34
C VAL A 522 -17.03 -31.00 10.76
N SER A 523 -15.89 -31.42 10.20
CA SER A 523 -15.23 -32.72 10.48
C SER A 523 -16.22 -33.90 10.47
N ASN A 524 -17.07 -33.99 9.44
CA ASN A 524 -18.10 -35.00 9.23
C ASN A 524 -19.27 -35.00 10.24
N LYS A 525 -19.30 -34.08 11.19
CA LYS A 525 -20.46 -33.90 12.08
C LYS A 525 -21.41 -32.85 11.49
N THR A 526 -22.67 -33.17 11.38
CA THR A 526 -23.70 -32.26 10.87
C THR A 526 -23.85 -31.06 11.79
N ALA A 527 -23.64 -29.87 11.23
CA ALA A 527 -23.84 -28.59 11.91
C ALA A 527 -24.11 -27.52 10.84
N ARG A 528 -25.24 -26.83 10.93
CA ARG A 528 -25.64 -25.83 9.94
C ARG A 528 -25.27 -24.43 10.40
N ALA A 529 -24.39 -23.80 9.66
CA ALA A 529 -23.94 -22.42 9.75
C ALA A 529 -23.24 -22.03 11.08
N LEU A 530 -23.35 -22.86 12.12
CA LEU A 530 -22.69 -22.67 13.40
C LEU A 530 -22.30 -24.00 14.03
N ALA A 531 -21.07 -24.12 14.49
CA ALA A 531 -20.51 -25.29 15.16
C ALA A 531 -19.61 -24.89 16.31
N ALA A 532 -19.38 -25.80 17.27
CA ALA A 532 -18.33 -25.70 18.26
C ALA A 532 -17.39 -26.91 18.14
N VAL A 533 -16.09 -26.67 18.28
CA VAL A 533 -15.03 -27.67 18.21
C VAL A 533 -14.22 -27.63 19.48
N ASP A 534 -14.00 -28.76 20.10
CA ASP A 534 -13.14 -28.91 21.31
C ASP A 534 -11.67 -28.74 20.91
N LEU A 535 -10.96 -27.84 21.55
CA LEU A 535 -9.58 -27.50 21.22
C LEU A 535 -8.54 -28.52 21.71
N VAL A 536 -8.89 -29.38 22.66
CA VAL A 536 -8.00 -30.43 23.16
C VAL A 536 -8.04 -31.67 22.27
N THR A 537 -9.26 -32.07 21.90
CA THR A 537 -9.47 -33.29 21.10
C THR A 537 -9.55 -33.06 19.60
N ALA A 538 -9.73 -31.80 19.17
CA ALA A 538 -10.01 -31.39 17.80
C ALA A 538 -11.28 -32.04 17.19
N PHE A 539 -12.23 -32.46 18.02
CA PHE A 539 -13.50 -33.01 17.55
C PHE A 539 -14.65 -32.00 17.72
N PRO A 540 -15.62 -31.98 16.78
CA PRO A 540 -16.84 -31.20 16.94
C PRO A 540 -17.66 -31.64 18.15
N LEU A 541 -18.08 -30.70 18.98
CA LEU A 541 -18.92 -30.91 20.14
C LEU A 541 -20.38 -31.19 19.74
N ASP A 542 -21.19 -31.69 20.70
CA ASP A 542 -22.65 -31.83 20.56
C ASP A 542 -23.34 -30.45 20.69
N PHE A 543 -22.89 -29.52 19.84
CA PHE A 543 -23.35 -28.16 19.75
C PHE A 543 -23.84 -27.90 18.32
N ALA A 544 -25.14 -27.96 18.09
CA ALA A 544 -25.70 -27.78 16.76
C ALA A 544 -27.03 -27.00 16.83
N PRO A 545 -27.00 -25.68 17.01
CA PRO A 545 -28.19 -24.84 17.07
C PRO A 545 -28.96 -24.78 15.74
N ASN A 546 -28.38 -25.28 14.63
CA ASN A 546 -28.97 -25.33 13.30
C ASN A 546 -29.49 -23.97 12.86
N VAL A 547 -28.59 -23.06 12.60
CA VAL A 547 -28.88 -21.68 12.24
C VAL A 547 -29.26 -21.56 10.76
N GLY A 548 -30.36 -20.90 10.48
CA GLY A 548 -30.81 -20.53 9.16
C GLY A 548 -31.19 -21.68 8.25
N ARG A 549 -31.47 -21.35 6.98
CA ARG A 549 -31.78 -22.28 5.87
C ARG A 549 -30.54 -22.56 5.04
N SER A 550 -30.63 -23.40 4.05
CA SER A 550 -29.51 -23.90 3.28
C SER A 550 -28.56 -22.85 2.65
N SER A 551 -29.03 -21.63 2.40
CA SER A 551 -28.23 -20.55 1.80
C SER A 551 -27.91 -19.40 2.76
N GLN A 552 -28.22 -19.55 4.04
CA GLN A 552 -28.04 -18.51 5.05
C GLN A 552 -26.80 -18.80 5.91
N SER A 553 -26.21 -17.75 6.44
CA SER A 553 -24.88 -17.76 7.04
C SER A 553 -24.84 -17.02 8.37
N VAL A 554 -23.95 -17.43 9.24
CA VAL A 554 -23.49 -16.65 10.39
C VAL A 554 -22.26 -15.82 9.97
N PHE A 555 -22.31 -14.52 10.20
CA PHE A 555 -21.26 -13.56 9.83
C PHE A 555 -20.40 -13.13 11.00
N ALA A 556 -20.97 -13.09 12.20
CA ALA A 556 -20.30 -12.59 13.39
C ALA A 556 -20.71 -13.35 14.63
N LEU A 557 -19.77 -13.49 15.56
CA LEU A 557 -19.92 -14.14 16.86
C LEU A 557 -19.40 -13.22 17.97
N ALA A 558 -20.05 -13.26 19.12
CA ALA A 558 -19.56 -12.66 20.36
C ALA A 558 -20.01 -13.49 21.55
N LEU A 559 -19.16 -13.68 22.55
CA LEU A 559 -19.44 -14.51 23.74
C LEU A 559 -19.35 -13.65 25.01
N ALA A 560 -20.43 -13.63 25.77
CA ALA A 560 -20.44 -13.09 27.13
C ALA A 560 -20.87 -14.18 28.09
N ASP A 561 -20.01 -14.55 29.04
CA ASP A 561 -20.17 -15.65 29.97
C ASP A 561 -20.60 -16.95 29.24
N THR A 562 -21.83 -17.40 29.44
CA THR A 562 -22.41 -18.59 28.79
C THR A 562 -23.36 -18.25 27.65
N THR A 563 -23.43 -17.01 27.21
CA THR A 563 -24.30 -16.54 26.14
C THR A 563 -23.49 -16.26 24.86
N LEU A 564 -23.70 -17.05 23.82
CA LEU A 564 -23.12 -16.83 22.50
C LEU A 564 -24.10 -16.04 21.62
N PHE A 565 -23.72 -14.82 21.26
CA PHE A 565 -24.45 -13.97 20.33
C PHE A 565 -24.03 -14.30 18.90
N ILE A 566 -25.01 -14.38 18.02
CA ILE A 566 -24.81 -14.74 16.61
C ILE A 566 -25.46 -13.69 15.70
N GLY A 567 -24.71 -13.14 14.77
CA GLY A 567 -25.15 -12.19 13.73
C GLY A 567 -25.03 -12.80 12.33
N GLY A 568 -25.95 -12.48 11.42
CA GLY A 568 -25.90 -13.02 10.07
C GLY A 568 -27.06 -12.57 9.19
N ASP A 569 -27.39 -13.37 8.16
CA ASP A 569 -28.54 -13.20 7.27
C ASP A 569 -29.65 -14.24 7.52
N PHE A 570 -29.50 -15.05 8.55
CA PHE A 570 -30.45 -16.13 8.91
C PHE A 570 -31.81 -15.59 9.33
N THR A 571 -32.84 -16.44 9.24
CA THR A 571 -34.22 -16.15 9.60
C THR A 571 -34.80 -17.10 10.65
N GLU A 572 -34.04 -18.13 11.02
CA GLU A 572 -34.47 -19.12 12.03
C GLU A 572 -33.23 -19.68 12.78
N VAL A 573 -33.42 -20.13 14.01
CA VAL A 573 -32.48 -20.86 14.83
C VAL A 573 -33.23 -22.02 15.50
N GLY A 574 -32.73 -23.25 15.30
CA GLY A 574 -33.37 -24.47 15.86
C GLY A 574 -34.83 -24.64 15.43
N GLY A 575 -35.21 -24.18 14.24
CA GLY A 575 -36.61 -24.21 13.76
C GLY A 575 -37.52 -23.11 14.30
N THR A 576 -37.00 -22.23 15.19
CA THR A 576 -37.74 -21.06 15.71
C THR A 576 -37.35 -19.82 14.90
N THR A 577 -38.33 -18.99 14.56
CA THR A 577 -38.07 -17.73 13.85
C THR A 577 -37.22 -16.81 14.69
N ARG A 578 -36.03 -16.48 14.16
CA ARG A 578 -35.08 -15.51 14.69
C ARG A 578 -34.40 -14.83 13.50
N ASN A 579 -34.63 -13.56 13.36
CA ASN A 579 -34.09 -12.82 12.21
C ASN A 579 -32.73 -12.22 12.55
N ARG A 580 -31.67 -12.71 11.92
CA ARG A 580 -30.33 -12.11 11.74
C ARG A 580 -29.51 -11.80 13.00
N LEU A 581 -30.13 -11.80 14.18
CA LEU A 581 -29.46 -11.61 15.47
C LEU A 581 -30.18 -12.47 16.52
N ALA A 582 -29.40 -13.28 17.23
CA ALA A 582 -29.93 -14.18 18.26
C ALA A 582 -28.89 -14.45 19.34
N ALA A 583 -29.33 -14.99 20.46
CA ALA A 583 -28.47 -15.50 21.52
C ALA A 583 -28.76 -16.99 21.73
N VAL A 584 -27.71 -17.79 21.89
CA VAL A 584 -27.77 -19.23 22.21
C VAL A 584 -26.93 -19.54 23.43
N ASP A 585 -27.32 -20.56 24.19
CA ASP A 585 -26.48 -21.11 25.28
C ASP A 585 -25.17 -21.67 24.66
N ALA A 586 -24.04 -21.17 25.13
CA ALA A 586 -22.74 -21.49 24.55
C ALA A 586 -22.38 -23.00 24.71
N VAL A 587 -22.83 -23.65 25.74
CA VAL A 587 -22.51 -25.08 26.00
C VAL A 587 -23.42 -26.03 25.21
N ARG A 588 -24.74 -25.73 25.17
CA ARG A 588 -25.74 -26.64 24.62
C ARG A 588 -26.20 -26.26 23.23
N GLY A 589 -25.93 -25.03 22.76
CA GLY A 589 -26.44 -24.50 21.50
C GLY A 589 -27.95 -24.23 21.51
N THR A 590 -28.61 -24.24 22.70
CA THR A 590 -30.05 -24.00 22.77
C THR A 590 -30.36 -22.52 22.61
N LEU A 591 -31.39 -22.21 21.80
CA LEU A 591 -31.85 -20.83 21.56
C LEU A 591 -32.39 -20.20 22.85
N LEU A 592 -31.95 -18.99 23.16
CA LEU A 592 -32.44 -18.15 24.26
C LEU A 592 -33.60 -17.24 23.80
N ASP A 593 -34.40 -16.74 24.76
CA ASP A 593 -35.62 -15.96 24.46
C ASP A 593 -35.38 -14.55 23.91
N TRP A 594 -34.14 -14.08 23.90
CA TRP A 594 -33.80 -12.76 23.34
C TRP A 594 -34.06 -12.68 21.83
N ASN A 595 -34.88 -11.74 21.39
CA ASN A 595 -35.29 -11.58 20.00
C ASN A 595 -35.31 -10.12 19.54
N PRO A 596 -34.18 -9.53 19.21
CA PRO A 596 -34.05 -8.14 18.76
C PRO A 596 -34.66 -7.88 17.37
N ASN A 597 -34.73 -8.90 16.52
CA ASN A 597 -35.42 -8.89 15.23
C ASN A 597 -35.02 -7.75 14.26
N PRO A 598 -33.74 -7.62 13.86
CA PRO A 598 -33.30 -6.65 12.85
C PRO A 598 -33.89 -6.96 11.47
N ASN A 599 -34.25 -5.90 10.71
CA ASN A 599 -34.91 -6.03 9.40
C ASN A 599 -33.97 -6.37 8.24
N LYS A 600 -32.63 -6.27 8.43
CA LYS A 600 -31.57 -6.70 7.48
C LYS A 600 -30.40 -7.30 8.25
N GLU A 601 -29.41 -7.84 7.49
CA GLU A 601 -28.27 -8.57 8.03
C GLU A 601 -27.46 -7.82 9.09
N VAL A 602 -26.99 -8.57 10.08
CA VAL A 602 -26.00 -8.16 11.07
C VAL A 602 -24.64 -8.75 10.63
N LYS A 603 -23.67 -7.89 10.38
CA LYS A 603 -22.38 -8.25 9.80
C LYS A 603 -21.24 -8.31 10.80
N ALA A 604 -21.32 -7.52 11.85
CA ALA A 604 -20.29 -7.43 12.87
C ALA A 604 -20.90 -7.40 14.28
N LEU A 605 -20.22 -8.04 15.21
CA LEU A 605 -20.50 -8.01 16.65
C LEU A 605 -19.21 -7.70 17.40
N SER A 606 -19.29 -6.88 18.43
CA SER A 606 -18.18 -6.60 19.34
C SER A 606 -18.67 -6.41 20.75
N LEU A 607 -17.92 -6.89 21.72
CA LEU A 607 -18.22 -6.75 23.15
C LEU A 607 -17.21 -5.81 23.79
N VAL A 608 -17.69 -4.86 24.56
CA VAL A 608 -16.88 -3.93 25.36
C VAL A 608 -17.51 -3.77 26.73
N GLY A 609 -16.83 -4.23 27.76
CA GLY A 609 -17.36 -4.20 29.12
C GLY A 609 -18.73 -4.85 29.19
N ASP A 610 -19.73 -4.07 29.59
CA ASP A 610 -21.13 -4.47 29.73
C ASP A 610 -22.00 -4.20 28.50
N ARG A 611 -21.40 -4.02 27.32
CA ARG A 611 -22.12 -3.66 26.09
C ARG A 611 -21.82 -4.57 24.92
N LEU A 612 -22.90 -4.99 24.24
CA LEU A 612 -22.84 -5.67 22.95
C LEU A 612 -23.17 -4.66 21.83
N TYR A 613 -22.23 -4.47 20.92
CA TYR A 613 -22.38 -3.68 19.71
C TYR A 613 -22.70 -4.58 18.54
N ALA A 614 -23.72 -4.23 17.76
CA ALA A 614 -24.14 -4.96 16.56
C ALA A 614 -24.17 -4.00 15.37
N GLY A 615 -23.32 -4.29 14.36
CA GLY A 615 -23.22 -3.55 13.10
C GLY A 615 -23.81 -4.32 11.93
N GLY A 616 -24.39 -3.63 10.95
CA GLY A 616 -24.92 -4.29 9.77
C GLY A 616 -25.58 -3.34 8.77
N ALA A 617 -26.54 -3.85 8.00
CA ALA A 617 -27.30 -3.08 7.01
C ALA A 617 -28.73 -2.75 7.48
N PHE A 618 -29.09 -3.08 8.71
CA PHE A 618 -30.43 -2.91 9.24
C PHE A 618 -30.83 -1.44 9.39
N GLN A 619 -32.12 -1.18 9.26
CA GLN A 619 -32.76 0.13 9.42
C GLN A 619 -33.76 0.17 10.57
N SER A 620 -34.03 -0.99 11.17
CA SER A 620 -34.82 -1.13 12.38
C SER A 620 -34.38 -2.36 13.18
N MET A 621 -34.60 -2.26 14.50
CA MET A 621 -34.47 -3.32 15.47
C MET A 621 -35.84 -3.58 16.10
N GLY A 622 -36.49 -4.65 15.70
CA GLY A 622 -37.93 -4.81 16.00
C GLY A 622 -38.77 -3.69 15.42
N SER A 623 -39.50 -2.99 16.30
CA SER A 623 -40.31 -1.81 15.96
C SER A 623 -39.58 -0.47 16.05
N ILE A 624 -38.32 -0.47 16.53
CA ILE A 624 -37.51 0.74 16.73
C ILE A 624 -36.72 1.05 15.44
N GLU A 625 -36.92 2.27 14.90
CA GLU A 625 -36.08 2.77 13.80
C GLU A 625 -34.66 3.03 14.31
N LEU A 626 -33.68 2.35 13.73
CA LEU A 626 -32.28 2.42 14.14
C LEU A 626 -31.37 1.98 12.96
N HIS A 627 -30.42 2.83 12.58
CA HIS A 627 -29.64 2.64 11.35
C HIS A 627 -28.28 2.01 11.63
N SER A 628 -28.06 0.78 11.17
CA SER A 628 -26.79 0.09 10.95
C SER A 628 -25.90 -0.17 12.17
N LEU A 629 -26.14 0.45 13.32
CA LEU A 629 -25.40 0.22 14.57
C LEU A 629 -26.38 0.22 15.75
N ALA A 630 -26.36 -0.85 16.55
CA ALA A 630 -27.18 -1.02 17.76
C ALA A 630 -26.28 -1.37 18.94
N VAL A 631 -26.67 -0.94 20.14
CA VAL A 631 -25.95 -1.23 21.39
C VAL A 631 -26.92 -1.83 22.39
N PHE A 632 -26.54 -2.95 22.98
CA PHE A 632 -27.33 -3.64 24.02
C PHE A 632 -26.55 -3.68 25.32
N GLY A 633 -27.22 -3.39 26.44
CA GLY A 633 -26.63 -3.51 27.78
C GLY A 633 -26.67 -4.93 28.31
N LEU A 634 -25.59 -5.40 28.92
CA LEU A 634 -25.49 -6.70 29.56
C LEU A 634 -25.67 -6.57 31.11
N PRO A 635 -26.27 -7.54 31.78
CA PRO A 635 -26.86 -8.78 31.26
C PRO A 635 -28.33 -8.61 30.82
N SER A 636 -28.93 -7.41 30.92
CA SER A 636 -30.38 -7.20 30.67
C SER A 636 -30.77 -7.41 29.21
N LEU A 637 -29.84 -7.30 28.29
CA LEU A 637 -30.01 -7.35 26.82
C LEU A 637 -31.00 -6.29 26.27
N GLU A 638 -31.17 -5.21 27.02
CA GLU A 638 -32.01 -4.07 26.60
C GLU A 638 -31.28 -3.25 25.54
N LEU A 639 -31.99 -2.80 24.51
CA LEU A 639 -31.48 -1.87 23.52
C LEU A 639 -31.25 -0.51 24.20
N LEU A 640 -29.98 -0.09 24.24
CA LEU A 640 -29.63 1.19 24.83
C LEU A 640 -29.94 2.35 23.87
N PRO A 641 -30.32 3.53 24.36
CA PRO A 641 -30.50 4.72 23.54
C PRO A 641 -29.14 5.24 23.10
N ALA A 642 -28.55 4.58 22.12
CA ALA A 642 -27.24 4.94 21.57
C ALA A 642 -27.46 5.31 20.09
N ASP A 643 -27.52 6.61 19.80
CA ASP A 643 -27.68 7.12 18.45
C ASP A 643 -26.34 7.60 17.90
N ALA A 644 -25.72 6.76 17.08
CA ALA A 644 -24.51 7.12 16.34
C ALA A 644 -24.80 8.08 15.16
N THR A 645 -26.04 8.54 15.01
CA THR A 645 -26.47 9.46 13.92
C THR A 645 -26.00 9.03 12.53
N LEU A 646 -26.11 7.73 12.26
CA LEU A 646 -25.76 7.18 10.95
C LEU A 646 -26.82 7.53 9.89
N PRO A 647 -26.41 7.86 8.64
CA PRO A 647 -27.34 8.07 7.54
C PRO A 647 -28.18 6.81 7.22
N LYS A 648 -29.36 7.01 6.61
CA LYS A 648 -30.15 5.90 6.09
C LYS A 648 -29.42 5.18 4.94
N SER A 649 -29.60 3.88 4.84
CA SER A 649 -29.08 3.07 3.75
C SER A 649 -27.54 2.92 3.69
N VAL A 650 -26.88 3.09 4.80
CA VAL A 650 -25.46 2.77 4.98
C VAL A 650 -25.29 1.38 5.61
N THR A 651 -24.05 0.88 5.66
CA THR A 651 -23.70 -0.36 6.36
C THR A 651 -22.57 -0.13 7.34
N VAL A 652 -22.58 -0.88 8.43
CA VAL A 652 -21.43 -1.11 9.30
C VAL A 652 -20.96 -2.54 9.05
N ASP A 653 -19.76 -2.65 8.44
CA ASP A 653 -19.24 -3.93 7.97
C ASP A 653 -18.20 -4.52 8.93
N ALA A 654 -17.51 -3.69 9.71
CA ALA A 654 -16.50 -4.07 10.68
C ALA A 654 -16.67 -3.30 12.00
N LEU A 655 -16.53 -4.02 13.11
CA LEU A 655 -16.49 -3.48 14.47
C LEU A 655 -15.32 -4.13 15.20
N ASN A 656 -14.56 -3.32 15.90
CA ASN A 656 -13.63 -3.80 16.92
C ASN A 656 -13.59 -2.79 18.06
N ALA A 657 -13.19 -3.24 19.23
CA ALA A 657 -13.20 -2.38 20.38
C ALA A 657 -12.00 -2.66 21.27
N LEU A 658 -11.47 -1.59 21.83
CA LEU A 658 -10.42 -1.66 22.82
C LEU A 658 -10.68 -0.56 23.86
N ASP A 659 -10.54 -0.91 25.13
CA ASP A 659 -10.92 -0.07 26.25
C ASP A 659 -12.42 0.31 26.14
N ALA A 660 -12.81 1.57 26.16
CA ALA A 660 -14.18 1.99 25.93
C ALA A 660 -14.40 2.63 24.53
N ALA A 661 -13.43 2.53 23.64
CA ALA A 661 -13.50 3.03 22.27
C ALA A 661 -13.96 1.94 21.31
N VAL A 662 -14.86 2.29 20.39
CA VAL A 662 -15.39 1.40 19.37
C VAL A 662 -14.95 1.89 18.00
N TYR A 663 -14.17 1.09 17.31
CA TYR A 663 -13.70 1.33 15.96
C TYR A 663 -14.71 0.77 14.96
N VAL A 664 -15.13 1.61 14.02
CA VAL A 664 -16.24 1.31 13.11
C VAL A 664 -15.77 1.48 11.68
N GLY A 665 -16.00 0.47 10.85
CA GLY A 665 -15.77 0.49 9.40
C GLY A 665 -17.05 0.18 8.63
N GLY A 666 -17.29 0.90 7.52
CA GLY A 666 -18.51 0.69 6.74
C GLY A 666 -18.72 1.68 5.62
N SER A 667 -19.92 1.72 5.04
CA SER A 667 -20.24 2.56 3.86
C SER A 667 -20.80 3.95 4.19
N PHE A 668 -20.54 4.46 5.39
CA PHE A 668 -21.06 5.74 5.85
C PHE A 668 -20.19 6.94 5.42
N SER A 669 -20.80 8.13 5.41
CA SER A 669 -20.12 9.42 5.19
C SER A 669 -20.16 10.34 6.41
N SER A 670 -20.94 9.95 7.43
CA SER A 670 -21.00 10.64 8.73
C SER A 670 -21.39 9.64 9.81
N ILE A 671 -20.88 9.85 11.03
CA ILE A 671 -21.18 9.04 12.21
C ILE A 671 -20.86 9.83 13.48
N GLY A 672 -21.63 9.66 14.56
CA GLY A 672 -21.38 10.31 15.83
C GLY A 672 -21.45 11.84 15.78
N GLY A 673 -22.24 12.40 14.85
CA GLY A 673 -22.42 13.83 14.66
C GLY A 673 -21.35 14.49 13.76
N GLU A 674 -20.33 13.74 13.30
CA GLU A 674 -19.22 14.27 12.53
C GLU A 674 -19.17 13.68 11.11
N PHE A 675 -18.59 14.44 10.17
CA PHE A 675 -18.28 13.94 8.84
C PHE A 675 -17.07 12.98 8.94
N ARG A 676 -17.30 11.72 8.64
CA ARG A 676 -16.27 10.65 8.64
C ARG A 676 -16.53 9.70 7.49
N LEU A 677 -15.56 9.56 6.60
CA LEU A 677 -15.68 8.66 5.44
C LEU A 677 -15.23 7.25 5.80
N TYR A 678 -16.19 6.33 5.79
CA TYR A 678 -15.97 4.88 5.83
C TYR A 678 -15.34 4.32 7.11
N ALA A 679 -14.65 5.11 7.93
CA ALA A 679 -14.04 4.67 9.17
C ALA A 679 -14.09 5.76 10.25
N ALA A 680 -14.30 5.36 11.51
CA ALA A 680 -14.35 6.23 12.65
C ALA A 680 -14.02 5.49 13.94
N VAL A 681 -13.72 6.24 14.99
CA VAL A 681 -13.73 5.73 16.37
C VAL A 681 -14.77 6.48 17.17
N LEU A 682 -15.58 5.74 17.92
CA LEU A 682 -16.65 6.25 18.76
C LEU A 682 -16.31 6.08 20.23
N GLY A 683 -16.64 7.11 21.02
CA GLY A 683 -16.58 7.05 22.46
C GLY A 683 -17.80 6.38 23.10
N PRO A 684 -17.83 6.27 24.45
CA PRO A 684 -18.91 5.63 25.19
C PRO A 684 -20.30 6.22 24.99
N LEU A 685 -20.38 7.51 24.63
CA LEU A 685 -21.64 8.21 24.33
C LEU A 685 -21.96 8.25 22.83
N MET A 686 -21.30 7.41 22.03
CA MET A 686 -21.43 7.30 20.57
C MET A 686 -21.03 8.55 19.78
N GLN A 687 -20.36 9.53 20.40
CA GLN A 687 -19.75 10.66 19.70
C GLN A 687 -18.50 10.21 18.93
N ALA A 688 -18.29 10.74 17.73
CA ALA A 688 -17.07 10.49 16.98
C ALA A 688 -15.89 11.26 17.59
N TYR A 689 -14.75 10.58 17.68
CA TYR A 689 -13.47 11.19 18.04
C TYR A 689 -12.74 11.76 16.81
N ASP A 690 -11.64 12.46 17.04
CA ASP A 690 -10.92 13.22 16.00
C ASP A 690 -10.21 12.34 14.94
N TRP A 691 -10.17 11.03 15.11
CA TRP A 691 -9.55 10.12 14.13
C TRP A 691 -10.37 10.07 12.83
N ASP A 692 -9.77 10.51 11.74
CA ASP A 692 -10.40 10.56 10.40
C ASP A 692 -9.42 10.05 9.33
N PRO A 693 -9.30 8.73 9.16
CA PRO A 693 -8.42 8.13 8.17
C PRO A 693 -8.92 8.32 6.73
N ALA A 694 -10.21 8.58 6.55
CA ALA A 694 -10.88 8.82 5.25
C ALA A 694 -10.37 7.91 4.12
N PRO A 695 -10.50 6.59 4.21
CA PRO A 695 -10.19 5.71 3.09
C PRO A 695 -11.12 6.00 1.90
N ASN A 696 -10.68 5.69 0.68
CA ASN A 696 -11.50 5.92 -0.52
C ASN A 696 -12.53 4.80 -0.81
N ALA A 697 -12.59 3.77 0.04
CA ALA A 697 -13.62 2.74 0.05
C ALA A 697 -13.75 2.12 1.46
N GLN A 698 -14.84 1.42 1.72
CA GLN A 698 -15.17 0.87 3.02
C GLN A 698 -14.17 -0.18 3.51
N PRO A 699 -13.68 -0.09 4.74
CA PRO A 699 -13.00 -1.18 5.43
C PRO A 699 -13.97 -2.32 5.73
N THR A 700 -13.48 -3.54 5.58
CA THR A 700 -14.20 -4.79 5.89
C THR A 700 -13.60 -5.52 7.09
N ALA A 701 -12.44 -5.08 7.56
CA ALA A 701 -11.76 -5.59 8.74
C ALA A 701 -11.10 -4.46 9.52
N ILE A 702 -11.11 -4.56 10.85
CA ILE A 702 -10.42 -3.66 11.77
C ILE A 702 -9.72 -4.50 12.82
N GLY A 703 -8.40 -4.37 12.90
CA GLY A 703 -7.57 -4.89 13.99
C GLY A 703 -7.18 -3.74 14.91
N VAL A 704 -7.22 -3.96 16.23
CA VAL A 704 -6.84 -2.96 17.21
C VAL A 704 -5.97 -3.62 18.28
N SER A 705 -4.87 -2.97 18.61
CA SER A 705 -4.02 -3.30 19.77
C SER A 705 -3.76 -2.04 20.58
N GLU A 706 -3.06 -2.15 21.67
CA GLU A 706 -2.68 -0.99 22.50
C GLU A 706 -1.88 0.05 21.73
N ARG A 707 -1.11 -0.37 20.71
CA ARG A 707 -0.18 0.47 19.94
C ARG A 707 -0.69 0.86 18.57
N LEU A 708 -1.41 0.00 17.91
CA LEU A 708 -1.72 0.12 16.50
C LEU A 708 -3.21 -0.07 16.21
N VAL A 709 -3.68 0.61 15.19
CA VAL A 709 -4.95 0.33 14.53
C VAL A 709 -4.67 -0.07 13.08
N CYS A 710 -5.27 -1.16 12.65
CA CYS A 710 -5.11 -1.70 11.31
C CYS A 710 -6.46 -1.74 10.60
N LEU A 711 -6.58 -1.11 9.44
CA LEU A 711 -7.73 -1.20 8.55
C LEU A 711 -7.41 -2.14 7.38
N GLY A 712 -8.28 -3.10 7.13
CA GLY A 712 -8.26 -3.98 5.96
C GLY A 712 -9.51 -3.77 5.11
N GLY A 713 -9.39 -3.84 3.77
CA GLY A 713 -10.54 -3.63 2.89
C GLY A 713 -10.20 -3.58 1.41
N ALA A 714 -11.12 -2.98 0.64
CA ALA A 714 -10.95 -2.78 -0.80
C ALA A 714 -10.45 -1.36 -1.16
N PHE A 715 -10.16 -0.53 -0.17
CA PHE A 715 -9.66 0.84 -0.39
C PHE A 715 -8.23 0.82 -0.95
N THR A 716 -7.85 1.87 -1.65
CA THR A 716 -6.51 2.03 -2.22
C THR A 716 -5.81 3.31 -1.79
N LEU A 717 -6.55 4.23 -1.17
CA LEU A 717 -6.04 5.50 -0.68
C LEU A 717 -6.63 5.80 0.68
N VAL A 718 -5.87 6.48 1.52
CA VAL A 718 -6.26 6.97 2.84
C VAL A 718 -5.84 8.43 2.98
N GLY A 719 -6.66 9.25 3.63
CA GLY A 719 -6.42 10.66 3.91
C GLY A 719 -7.39 11.60 3.22
N ASN A 720 -7.74 12.70 3.91
CA ASN A 720 -8.65 13.76 3.43
C ASN A 720 -7.92 14.87 2.67
N ALA A 721 -6.62 15.08 2.92
CA ALA A 721 -5.84 16.15 2.32
C ALA A 721 -5.10 15.67 1.07
N GLU A 722 -4.89 16.55 0.11
CA GLU A 722 -3.99 16.31 -1.00
C GLU A 722 -2.54 16.68 -0.61
N PRO A 723 -1.53 15.84 -0.94
CA PRO A 723 -1.69 14.57 -1.61
C PRO A 723 -2.25 13.48 -0.68
N ARG A 724 -3.20 12.69 -1.17
CA ARG A 724 -3.68 11.51 -0.45
C ARG A 724 -2.55 10.51 -0.30
N TYR A 725 -2.47 9.89 0.86
CA TYR A 725 -1.49 8.83 1.10
C TYR A 725 -1.90 7.59 0.30
N ALA A 726 -1.01 7.14 -0.59
CA ALA A 726 -1.21 5.87 -1.25
C ALA A 726 -0.92 4.77 -0.22
N VAL A 727 -1.93 3.99 0.09
CA VAL A 727 -1.82 2.76 0.88
C VAL A 727 -2.44 1.64 0.05
N GLY A 728 -1.96 0.44 0.25
CA GLY A 728 -2.62 -0.72 -0.32
C GLY A 728 -3.97 -0.98 0.35
N ARG A 729 -4.36 -2.22 0.41
CA ARG A 729 -5.61 -2.66 1.02
C ARG A 729 -5.50 -2.95 2.52
N LEU A 730 -4.39 -2.59 3.11
CA LEU A 730 -4.09 -2.62 4.53
C LEU A 730 -3.46 -1.28 4.93
N ALA A 731 -4.00 -0.62 5.94
CA ALA A 731 -3.46 0.61 6.49
C ALA A 731 -3.25 0.46 7.99
N VAL A 732 -2.05 0.77 8.47
CA VAL A 732 -1.66 0.65 9.88
C VAL A 732 -1.38 2.04 10.43
N PHE A 733 -1.96 2.35 11.60
CA PHE A 733 -1.87 3.66 12.25
C PHE A 733 -1.33 3.48 13.67
N ASP A 734 -0.41 4.35 14.07
CA ASP A 734 0.01 4.42 15.46
C ASP A 734 -1.11 5.00 16.35
N ARG A 735 -1.26 4.46 17.54
CA ARG A 735 -2.07 5.07 18.59
C ARG A 735 -1.22 6.07 19.36
N SER A 736 -1.77 7.25 19.61
CA SER A 736 -1.09 8.27 20.42
C SER A 736 -0.87 7.77 21.85
N PRO A 737 0.18 8.22 22.55
CA PRO A 737 0.40 7.88 23.95
C PRO A 737 -0.79 8.34 24.80
N VAL A 738 -1.12 7.54 25.82
CA VAL A 738 -2.25 7.78 26.74
C VAL A 738 -1.73 7.94 28.14
N PHE A 739 -2.26 8.91 28.86
CA PHE A 739 -2.12 8.93 30.30
C PHE A 739 -2.99 7.85 30.93
N THR A 740 -2.38 6.87 31.56
CA THR A 740 -3.07 5.76 32.25
C THR A 740 -3.32 6.06 33.71
N GLY A 741 -2.60 7.02 34.29
CA GLY A 741 -2.79 7.42 35.67
C GLY A 741 -2.13 8.76 36.02
N VAL A 742 -2.70 9.48 36.95
CA VAL A 742 -2.07 10.64 37.62
C VAL A 742 -2.32 10.46 39.10
N SER A 743 -1.27 10.33 39.87
CA SER A 743 -1.38 10.13 41.29
C SER A 743 -0.42 11.05 42.07
N LEU A 744 -0.73 11.30 43.34
CA LEU A 744 0.14 12.04 44.24
C LEU A 744 0.66 11.09 45.34
N VAL A 745 1.91 10.70 45.23
CA VAL A 745 2.54 9.75 46.17
C VAL A 745 3.68 10.46 46.89
N GLY A 746 3.57 10.53 48.25
CA GLY A 746 4.62 11.14 49.06
C GLY A 746 4.94 12.62 48.78
N GLY A 747 4.00 13.37 48.14
CA GLY A 747 4.19 14.75 47.71
C GLY A 747 4.83 14.91 46.31
N GLN A 748 5.00 13.82 45.59
CA GLN A 748 5.44 13.80 44.18
C GLN A 748 4.25 13.51 43.30
N LEU A 749 4.22 14.16 42.11
CA LEU A 749 3.23 13.91 41.06
C LEU A 749 3.76 12.77 40.19
N GLU A 750 3.11 11.62 40.30
CA GLU A 750 3.38 10.50 39.42
C GLU A 750 2.36 10.52 38.25
N MET A 751 2.87 10.45 37.04
CA MET A 751 2.05 10.35 35.82
C MET A 751 2.49 9.12 35.03
N GLU A 752 1.53 8.28 34.74
CA GLU A 752 1.75 7.11 33.91
C GLU A 752 1.23 7.37 32.49
N ALA A 753 2.01 7.01 31.48
CA ALA A 753 1.59 7.09 30.09
C ALA A 753 2.12 5.91 29.28
N THR A 754 1.34 5.44 28.33
CA THR A 754 1.81 4.47 27.33
C THR A 754 2.30 5.21 26.09
N THR A 755 3.50 4.87 25.61
CA THR A 755 4.07 5.39 24.36
C THR A 755 4.19 4.27 23.33
N GLY A 756 4.01 4.60 22.06
CA GLY A 756 4.36 3.68 20.96
C GLY A 756 5.88 3.46 20.86
N ASP A 757 6.33 2.39 20.18
CA ASP A 757 7.74 2.05 20.04
C ASP A 757 8.58 3.17 19.40
N ARG A 758 9.78 3.39 19.94
CA ARG A 758 10.90 4.23 19.43
C ARG A 758 10.84 5.73 19.65
N ASN A 759 9.91 6.26 20.41
CA ASN A 759 9.88 7.69 20.63
C ASN A 759 10.42 8.05 22.01
N VAL A 760 11.25 9.08 22.07
CA VAL A 760 11.61 9.74 23.32
C VAL A 760 10.36 10.47 23.80
N ALA A 761 9.88 10.16 24.98
CA ALA A 761 8.81 10.93 25.57
C ALA A 761 9.42 12.07 26.41
N VAL A 762 9.04 13.28 26.11
CA VAL A 762 9.50 14.47 26.79
C VAL A 762 8.37 15.09 27.58
N LEU A 763 8.51 15.12 28.93
CA LEU A 763 7.62 15.88 29.79
C LEU A 763 7.98 17.35 29.67
N GLU A 764 7.05 18.16 29.22
CA GLU A 764 7.22 19.62 29.21
C GLU A 764 6.34 20.27 30.25
N VAL A 765 6.85 21.29 30.94
CA VAL A 765 6.16 22.08 31.93
C VAL A 765 6.01 23.53 31.47
N SER A 766 4.88 24.13 31.79
CA SER A 766 4.60 25.55 31.51
C SER A 766 3.85 26.19 32.69
N SER A 767 4.13 27.46 32.94
CA SER A 767 3.40 28.27 33.92
C SER A 767 2.35 29.20 33.25
N ASP A 768 2.39 29.38 31.93
CA ASP A 768 1.59 30.37 31.19
C ASP A 768 0.84 29.79 29.96
N LEU A 769 0.97 28.49 29.69
CA LEU A 769 0.45 27.81 28.51
C LEU A 769 1.00 28.29 27.16
N LYS A 770 2.01 29.16 27.17
CA LYS A 770 2.61 29.73 25.96
C LYS A 770 4.04 29.27 25.77
N THR A 771 4.81 29.26 26.86
CA THR A 771 6.20 28.82 26.88
C THR A 771 6.29 27.48 27.60
N TRP A 772 6.97 26.52 26.97
CA TRP A 772 7.13 25.16 27.48
C TRP A 772 8.60 24.84 27.62
N SER A 773 9.00 24.26 28.75
CA SER A 773 10.35 23.80 29.02
C SER A 773 10.31 22.30 29.36
N GLU A 774 11.35 21.59 28.97
CA GLU A 774 11.51 20.17 29.29
C GLU A 774 11.71 20.03 30.80
N ALA A 775 10.89 19.19 31.44
CA ALA A 775 11.00 18.84 32.83
C ALA A 775 11.75 17.52 33.01
N SER A 776 11.46 16.53 32.19
CA SER A 776 12.21 15.28 32.10
C SER A 776 12.05 14.62 30.74
N SER A 777 13.00 13.77 30.35
CA SER A 777 12.92 12.93 29.14
C SER A 777 13.31 11.51 29.47
N SER A 778 12.76 10.53 28.79
CA SER A 778 13.07 9.12 28.99
C SER A 778 13.09 8.35 27.67
N ASP A 779 14.17 7.57 27.47
CA ASP A 779 14.40 6.62 26.37
C ASP A 779 13.96 5.21 26.79
N LEU A 780 12.76 5.03 27.26
CA LEU A 780 12.33 3.68 27.67
C LEU A 780 11.71 2.94 26.48
N PRO A 781 12.31 1.81 26.05
CA PRO A 781 11.63 0.87 25.19
C PRO A 781 10.63 0.12 26.05
N GLY A 782 9.36 0.47 25.99
CA GLY A 782 8.37 -0.23 26.77
C GLY A 782 7.02 0.47 26.88
N TYR A 783 6.07 -0.28 27.34
CA TYR A 783 4.65 0.03 27.33
C TYR A 783 4.19 0.99 28.42
N LEU A 784 4.94 1.09 29.50
CA LEU A 784 4.59 1.90 30.65
C LEU A 784 5.75 2.81 31.02
N TRP A 785 5.47 4.06 31.20
CA TRP A 785 6.42 5.09 31.54
C TRP A 785 5.87 5.92 32.70
N SER A 786 6.62 6.01 33.82
CA SER A 786 6.27 6.84 34.96
C SER A 786 7.21 8.01 35.10
N ILE A 787 6.67 9.17 35.38
CA ILE A 787 7.43 10.41 35.61
C ILE A 787 7.16 10.86 37.02
N ASP A 788 8.23 11.00 37.80
CA ASP A 788 8.19 11.52 39.15
C ASP A 788 8.67 12.97 39.18
N GLU A 789 7.79 13.93 39.42
CA GLU A 789 8.17 15.33 39.62
C GLU A 789 7.76 15.84 41.02
N PRO A 790 8.71 16.42 41.81
CA PRO A 790 8.37 16.97 43.09
C PRO A 790 7.47 18.20 42.97
N ILE A 791 6.39 18.24 43.74
CA ILE A 791 5.48 19.37 43.79
C ILE A 791 6.04 20.42 44.76
N ASP A 792 6.36 21.60 44.22
CA ASP A 792 6.67 22.77 45.03
C ASP A 792 5.40 23.48 45.49
N PRO A 793 5.06 23.45 46.80
CA PRO A 793 3.83 24.10 47.29
C PRO A 793 3.81 25.62 47.13
N GLY A 794 4.94 26.25 46.83
CA GLY A 794 5.08 27.69 46.60
C GLY A 794 4.98 28.13 45.14
N ALA A 795 4.99 27.17 44.20
CA ALA A 795 4.87 27.46 42.81
C ALA A 795 3.44 27.80 42.42
N GLY A 796 3.27 28.75 41.52
CA GLY A 796 1.96 29.03 40.87
C GLY A 796 1.41 27.86 40.10
N SER A 797 0.34 28.06 39.31
CA SER A 797 -0.23 27.01 38.45
C SER A 797 0.83 26.50 37.47
N ARG A 798 1.01 25.19 37.43
CA ARG A 798 1.85 24.51 36.43
C ARG A 798 0.97 23.68 35.50
N PHE A 799 1.36 23.61 34.24
CA PHE A 799 0.70 22.83 33.19
C PHE A 799 1.74 21.87 32.63
N TYR A 800 1.32 20.66 32.37
CA TYR A 800 2.19 19.59 31.89
C TYR A 800 1.66 19.06 30.58
N ARG A 801 2.54 18.70 29.68
CA ARG A 801 2.23 17.95 28.47
C ARG A 801 3.33 16.95 28.16
N ILE A 802 2.99 15.85 27.51
CA ILE A 802 3.98 14.96 26.91
C ILE A 802 4.15 15.33 25.43
N ARG A 803 5.38 15.49 25.02
CA ARG A 803 5.78 15.55 23.62
C ARG A 803 6.51 14.24 23.30
N VAL A 804 6.13 13.60 22.20
CA VAL A 804 6.78 12.40 21.68
C VAL A 804 7.59 12.81 20.46
N GLU A 805 8.90 12.47 20.46
CA GLU A 805 9.84 12.77 19.39
C GLU A 805 10.09 11.57 18.47
#